data_c0579001673e7b933626daf67b2952b8
#
_entry.id   c0579001673e7b933626daf67b2952b8
#
_cell.length_a   1.000
_cell.length_b   1.000
_cell.length_c   1.000
_cell.angle_alpha   90.00
_cell.angle_beta   90.00
_cell.angle_gamma   90.00
#
_symmetry.space_group_name_H-M   'P 1'
#
loop_
_entity.id
_entity.type
_entity.pdbx_description
1 polymer ?
#
loop_
_entity_poly.entity_id
_entity_poly.type
_entity_poly.pdbx_seq_one_letter_code
_entity_poly.pdbx_strand_id
1 'polypeptide(L)'
;FEPVSGEMKEKLSPDAQEHVMVADARDLGLGEISFSLSALNLCLEAPLFSLDGQHMRLTRYPNSNSTEDWMHVETVNPNSSTSYPEFKLTDERVLGWSYQESDWLYSSYIRYGWAQGYFHGTLNRKTGIVTATDTAYYGSAAGQKPVQIYNAYESLDEPGEWYYDQMSGRLYIYPFADTTRNSTLRMTSSNFDLISVNGASYLNLEGLTVTSSKKDGIVMNNVDHCVIENCTLTSFEGRAVSIDNATYSGLKNSEVAYTSISAIYLNGGDYQTMEPGYDFITNCRIHDTNQYRTMNEGGVKFRGVKNTFSNNEVYNITDMALNFAIVGGGPTSLDCVIENNSFHDVVLNGKDMGAVYGGRDARCQGVVIRNNHFYNIANNDSSFPSFSANAVYLDDGLSGAAVTGNIFGPGASGSYVEAVKINCGHDTVITNNLFIDTRCAFNVYIAGNFAVGMTNDSGFGIAPSLRQVWNNERYTSRWPWMAALRDGETDVYIPNIFKNNVIIYTDAAPRGSETSAYPWVKTNDNQESKITGLDNNLVILKGTGDNRQLFVDYANGNYALIDSVLAQLPGFEQIDQSRIGVKSFPGNQKPVASGVSVSGTAEIGQTLNAVYTFSDADGDSEGATVANYYISESRDDLFYLNWKKVSDNMSSTEFTVTPICEGKWIRCKVTPVDSRGAQGEPVWSAPVQVAFNPNGVDKTEFRKLVDEAKAKVDAAKVGDDPGEWTQKEIDLITAAIADAEAVLAKDPISQYDFDLGVAAFQKAYTRFCNNQNAGTATDVIEIDALIEDTENWTP
;
A
#
# COMPACT_ATOMS: atom_id res chain seq x y z
N PHE A 1 -4.34 33.86 -5.03
CA PHE A 1 -5.43 33.11 -4.44
C PHE A 1 -6.27 33.98 -3.54
N GLU A 2 -7.58 33.79 -3.55
CA GLU A 2 -8.58 34.43 -2.68
C GLU A 2 -9.45 33.35 -2.01
N PRO A 3 -10.05 33.62 -0.84
CA PRO A 3 -10.98 32.71 -0.20
C PRO A 3 -12.16 32.38 -1.10
N VAL A 4 -12.57 31.11 -1.14
CA VAL A 4 -13.77 30.71 -1.86
C VAL A 4 -15.01 31.34 -1.25
N SER A 5 -15.95 31.80 -2.09
CA SER A 5 -17.15 32.49 -1.66
C SER A 5 -18.41 32.06 -2.43
N GLY A 6 -19.57 32.47 -1.96
CA GLY A 6 -20.86 32.21 -2.61
C GLY A 6 -21.22 30.73 -2.66
N GLU A 7 -21.93 30.32 -3.70
CA GLU A 7 -22.44 28.96 -3.89
C GLU A 7 -21.34 27.88 -3.86
N MET A 8 -20.15 28.18 -4.36
CA MET A 8 -19.02 27.23 -4.33
C MET A 8 -18.54 26.95 -2.91
N LYS A 9 -18.52 27.96 -2.03
CA LYS A 9 -18.20 27.78 -0.61
C LYS A 9 -19.17 26.80 0.07
N GLU A 10 -20.46 26.93 -0.22
CA GLU A 10 -21.53 26.12 0.41
C GLU A 10 -21.45 24.62 0.03
N LYS A 11 -20.78 24.28 -1.06
CA LYS A 11 -20.59 22.88 -1.52
C LYS A 11 -19.45 22.14 -0.83
N LEU A 12 -18.56 22.88 -0.20
CA LEU A 12 -17.44 22.30 0.57
C LEU A 12 -17.91 21.80 1.95
N SER A 13 -17.15 20.87 2.51
CA SER A 13 -17.35 20.48 3.91
C SER A 13 -17.22 21.69 4.85
N PRO A 14 -17.89 21.72 6.01
CA PRO A 14 -17.85 22.87 6.93
C PRO A 14 -16.42 23.30 7.27
N ASP A 15 -15.50 22.35 7.49
CA ASP A 15 -14.11 22.66 7.82
C ASP A 15 -13.35 23.26 6.62
N ALA A 16 -13.60 22.76 5.41
CA ALA A 16 -12.94 23.25 4.20
C ALA A 16 -13.43 24.66 3.79
N GLN A 17 -14.65 25.05 4.14
CA GLN A 17 -15.24 26.36 3.78
C GLN A 17 -14.41 27.55 4.21
N GLU A 18 -13.69 27.44 5.32
CA GLU A 18 -12.89 28.55 5.87
C GLU A 18 -11.43 28.54 5.37
N HIS A 19 -11.00 27.49 4.71
CA HIS A 19 -9.60 27.29 4.35
C HIS A 19 -9.34 27.25 2.84
N VAL A 20 -10.29 26.76 2.04
CA VAL A 20 -10.09 26.61 0.60
C VAL A 20 -9.97 27.96 -0.08
N MET A 21 -8.93 28.04 -0.90
CA MET A 21 -8.58 29.22 -1.69
C MET A 21 -8.73 28.92 -3.19
N VAL A 22 -9.04 29.94 -3.98
CA VAL A 22 -9.22 29.83 -5.42
C VAL A 22 -8.44 30.91 -6.18
N ALA A 23 -7.94 30.54 -7.35
CA ALA A 23 -7.36 31.47 -8.32
C ALA A 23 -7.70 31.04 -9.75
N ASP A 24 -7.71 31.97 -10.69
CA ASP A 24 -7.65 31.62 -12.12
C ASP A 24 -6.23 31.10 -12.43
N ALA A 25 -6.13 29.89 -12.97
CA ALA A 25 -4.82 29.27 -13.24
C ALA A 25 -3.99 30.09 -14.25
N ARG A 26 -4.65 30.82 -15.15
CA ARG A 26 -3.99 31.70 -16.12
C ARG A 26 -3.28 32.89 -15.45
N ASP A 27 -3.90 33.42 -14.38
CA ASP A 27 -3.35 34.56 -13.63
C ASP A 27 -2.12 34.15 -12.78
N LEU A 28 -1.99 32.87 -12.48
CA LEU A 28 -0.87 32.33 -11.73
C LEU A 28 0.39 32.10 -12.57
N GLY A 29 0.29 32.28 -13.90
CA GLY A 29 1.41 31.99 -14.82
C GLY A 29 1.77 30.51 -14.91
N LEU A 30 0.89 29.64 -14.45
CA LEU A 30 1.01 28.20 -14.61
C LEU A 30 0.78 27.83 -16.09
N GLY A 31 1.42 26.80 -16.56
CA GLY A 31 1.12 26.21 -17.86
C GLY A 31 -0.28 25.61 -17.91
N GLU A 32 -0.61 24.96 -19.01
CA GLU A 32 -1.88 24.24 -19.14
C GLU A 32 -1.97 23.11 -18.10
N ILE A 33 -3.04 23.15 -17.30
CA ILE A 33 -3.43 22.06 -16.39
C ILE A 33 -4.34 21.13 -17.18
N SER A 34 -3.88 19.93 -17.47
CA SER A 34 -4.63 18.94 -18.22
C SER A 34 -4.55 17.57 -17.55
N PHE A 35 -5.62 16.81 -17.73
CA PHE A 35 -5.72 15.42 -17.29
C PHE A 35 -5.88 14.55 -18.52
N SER A 36 -5.16 13.44 -18.58
CA SER A 36 -5.35 12.40 -19.59
C SER A 36 -5.17 11.01 -18.99
N LEU A 37 -5.64 10.03 -19.71
CA LEU A 37 -5.42 8.62 -19.37
C LEU A 37 -4.41 8.03 -20.33
N SER A 38 -3.53 7.17 -19.83
CA SER A 38 -2.62 6.42 -20.72
C SER A 38 -3.39 5.55 -21.71
N ALA A 39 -2.71 5.09 -22.77
CA ALA A 39 -3.35 4.35 -23.87
C ALA A 39 -4.19 3.12 -23.47
N LEU A 40 -3.96 2.54 -22.29
CA LEU A 40 -4.70 1.40 -21.75
C LEU A 40 -5.53 1.77 -20.52
N ASN A 41 -5.64 3.05 -20.21
CA ASN A 41 -6.31 3.57 -19.02
C ASN A 41 -5.75 3.01 -17.69
N LEU A 42 -4.45 2.72 -17.66
CA LEU A 42 -3.76 2.14 -16.50
C LEU A 42 -2.97 3.18 -15.68
N CYS A 43 -2.96 4.42 -16.14
CA CYS A 43 -2.29 5.53 -15.47
C CYS A 43 -3.10 6.81 -15.68
N LEU A 44 -3.26 7.59 -14.65
CA LEU A 44 -3.68 8.97 -14.72
C LEU A 44 -2.44 9.83 -15.04
N GLU A 45 -2.52 10.62 -16.08
CA GLU A 45 -1.54 11.65 -16.40
C GLU A 45 -2.08 12.99 -15.91
N ALA A 46 -1.58 13.45 -14.77
CA ALA A 46 -1.97 14.69 -14.13
C ALA A 46 -0.72 15.39 -13.58
N PRO A 47 -0.72 16.74 -13.53
CA PRO A 47 0.42 17.46 -12.97
C PRO A 47 0.57 17.16 -11.46
N LEU A 48 1.81 17.26 -11.00
CA LEU A 48 2.13 17.25 -9.57
C LEU A 48 2.32 18.70 -9.10
N PHE A 49 1.74 19.01 -7.95
CA PHE A 49 1.88 20.32 -7.31
C PHE A 49 2.70 20.20 -6.03
N SER A 50 3.42 21.26 -5.71
CA SER A 50 4.00 21.46 -4.38
C SER A 50 3.85 22.91 -3.92
N LEU A 51 3.63 23.09 -2.64
CA LEU A 51 3.53 24.39 -1.97
C LEU A 51 4.68 24.48 -0.96
N ASP A 52 5.60 25.44 -1.17
CA ASP A 52 6.84 25.58 -0.40
C ASP A 52 7.69 24.29 -0.33
N GLY A 53 7.63 23.50 -1.38
CA GLY A 53 8.32 22.21 -1.48
C GLY A 53 7.56 21.02 -0.87
N GLN A 54 6.47 21.25 -0.15
CA GLN A 54 5.58 20.19 0.31
C GLN A 54 4.68 19.72 -0.84
N HIS A 55 4.62 18.41 -1.05
CA HIS A 55 3.79 17.82 -2.11
C HIS A 55 2.30 18.03 -1.81
N MET A 56 1.54 18.51 -2.82
CA MET A 56 0.09 18.64 -2.76
C MET A 56 -0.56 17.49 -3.55
N ARG A 57 -1.61 16.91 -2.99
CA ARG A 57 -2.35 15.82 -3.60
C ARG A 57 -3.50 16.31 -4.47
N LEU A 58 -3.71 15.69 -5.61
CA LEU A 58 -4.98 15.83 -6.33
C LEU A 58 -6.10 15.32 -5.43
N THR A 59 -7.15 16.14 -5.26
CA THR A 59 -8.27 15.77 -4.39
C THR A 59 -8.82 14.40 -4.74
N ARG A 60 -9.08 13.59 -3.72
CA ARG A 60 -9.47 12.19 -3.85
C ARG A 60 -10.47 11.81 -2.75
N TYR A 61 -11.45 11.03 -3.11
CA TYR A 61 -12.37 10.46 -2.14
C TYR A 61 -12.46 8.92 -2.27
N PRO A 62 -12.39 8.15 -1.15
CA PRO A 62 -12.05 8.58 0.21
C PRO A 62 -10.59 9.06 0.30
N ASN A 63 -10.30 9.83 1.36
CA ASN A 63 -8.97 10.32 1.64
C ASN A 63 -8.03 9.19 2.06
N SER A 64 -6.71 9.35 1.81
CA SER A 64 -5.70 8.35 2.14
C SER A 64 -5.50 8.12 3.64
N ASN A 65 -6.06 9.00 4.48
CA ASN A 65 -5.98 8.91 5.95
C ASN A 65 -7.27 8.38 6.58
N SER A 66 -8.29 8.07 5.77
CA SER A 66 -9.53 7.50 6.26
C SER A 66 -9.33 6.05 6.71
N THR A 67 -10.15 5.58 7.62
CA THR A 67 -10.18 4.16 8.01
C THR A 67 -10.60 3.26 6.86
N GLU A 68 -11.17 3.84 5.81
CA GLU A 68 -11.59 3.21 4.57
C GLU A 68 -10.99 4.01 3.41
N ASP A 69 -9.79 3.65 3.00
CA ASP A 69 -9.10 4.30 1.87
C ASP A 69 -9.81 4.10 0.51
N TRP A 70 -10.84 3.25 0.48
CA TRP A 70 -11.59 2.89 -0.71
C TRP A 70 -13.09 2.80 -0.43
N MET A 71 -13.89 3.36 -1.32
CA MET A 71 -15.32 3.05 -1.35
C MET A 71 -15.54 1.64 -1.88
N HIS A 72 -16.54 0.95 -1.36
CA HIS A 72 -16.92 -0.37 -1.81
C HIS A 72 -18.18 -0.29 -2.67
N VAL A 73 -18.05 -0.62 -3.95
CA VAL A 73 -19.14 -0.56 -4.92
C VAL A 73 -19.47 -1.95 -5.45
N GLU A 74 -20.73 -2.19 -5.79
CA GLU A 74 -21.15 -3.42 -6.44
C GLU A 74 -21.07 -3.27 -7.95
N THR A 75 -20.39 -4.21 -8.63
CA THR A 75 -20.36 -4.23 -10.11
C THR A 75 -21.72 -4.62 -10.66
N VAL A 76 -22.27 -3.82 -11.55
CA VAL A 76 -23.55 -4.06 -12.22
C VAL A 76 -23.27 -4.83 -13.49
N ASN A 77 -23.20 -5.17 -14.39
CA ASN A 77 -22.92 -5.91 -15.63
C ASN A 77 -21.45 -6.37 -15.76
N PRO A 78 -20.99 -7.35 -14.94
CA PRO A 78 -19.61 -7.79 -15.00
C PRO A 78 -19.26 -8.39 -16.37
N ASN A 79 -18.12 -8.00 -16.94
CA ASN A 79 -17.66 -8.47 -18.24
C ASN A 79 -16.15 -8.76 -18.21
N SER A 80 -15.77 -9.98 -18.55
CA SER A 80 -14.38 -10.44 -18.49
C SER A 80 -13.48 -9.95 -19.64
N SER A 81 -14.04 -9.28 -20.64
CA SER A 81 -13.30 -8.62 -21.72
C SER A 81 -13.26 -7.12 -21.50
N THR A 82 -12.40 -6.42 -22.24
CA THR A 82 -12.38 -4.95 -22.28
C THR A 82 -13.79 -4.41 -22.50
N SER A 83 -14.26 -3.60 -21.56
CA SER A 83 -15.64 -3.10 -21.55
C SER A 83 -15.74 -1.80 -20.77
N TYR A 84 -16.85 -1.11 -20.93
CA TYR A 84 -17.22 0.04 -20.09
C TYR A 84 -17.81 -0.49 -18.79
N PRO A 85 -17.14 -0.31 -17.66
CA PRO A 85 -17.62 -0.82 -16.38
C PRO A 85 -18.87 -0.04 -15.91
N GLU A 86 -19.76 -0.77 -15.26
CA GLU A 86 -20.89 -0.20 -14.52
C GLU A 86 -20.85 -0.68 -13.08
N PHE A 87 -21.09 0.22 -12.13
CA PHE A 87 -21.12 -0.12 -10.72
C PHE A 87 -22.09 0.79 -9.96
N LYS A 88 -22.56 0.30 -8.82
CA LYS A 88 -23.51 1.00 -7.98
C LYS A 88 -22.79 1.65 -6.78
N LEU A 89 -22.83 2.97 -6.72
CA LEU A 89 -22.47 3.76 -5.55
C LEU A 89 -23.63 3.76 -4.55
N THR A 90 -23.28 3.61 -3.27
CA THR A 90 -24.24 3.68 -2.16
C THR A 90 -23.79 4.69 -1.10
N ASP A 91 -22.67 5.36 -1.31
CA ASP A 91 -22.15 6.37 -0.41
C ASP A 91 -23.01 7.63 -0.46
N GLU A 92 -23.68 7.96 0.65
CA GLU A 92 -24.63 9.07 0.73
C GLU A 92 -23.95 10.43 0.56
N ARG A 93 -22.70 10.57 0.98
CA ARG A 93 -21.94 11.80 0.80
C ARG A 93 -21.72 12.06 -0.69
N VAL A 94 -21.22 11.06 -1.44
CA VAL A 94 -21.01 11.18 -2.88
C VAL A 94 -22.32 11.41 -3.63
N LEU A 95 -23.39 10.71 -3.26
CA LEU A 95 -24.72 10.89 -3.88
C LEU A 95 -25.28 12.29 -3.61
N GLY A 96 -24.84 12.94 -2.53
CA GLY A 96 -25.22 14.31 -2.16
C GLY A 96 -24.43 15.42 -2.89
N TRP A 97 -23.32 15.11 -3.53
CA TRP A 97 -22.50 16.09 -4.25
C TRP A 97 -23.29 16.70 -5.42
N SER A 98 -23.14 17.98 -5.68
CA SER A 98 -24.01 18.70 -6.60
C SER A 98 -23.28 19.51 -7.68
N TYR A 99 -21.96 19.66 -7.57
CA TYR A 99 -21.22 20.53 -8.48
C TYR A 99 -21.00 19.91 -9.87
N GLN A 100 -20.58 18.64 -9.93
CA GLN A 100 -20.42 17.92 -11.18
C GLN A 100 -21.31 16.69 -11.21
N GLU A 101 -22.00 16.45 -12.32
CA GLU A 101 -22.85 15.27 -12.53
C GLU A 101 -22.22 14.26 -13.49
N SER A 102 -21.22 14.68 -14.28
CA SER A 102 -20.56 13.86 -15.30
C SER A 102 -19.04 14.08 -15.25
N ASP A 103 -18.35 13.11 -15.82
CA ASP A 103 -16.88 13.15 -16.04
C ASP A 103 -16.03 13.14 -14.79
N TRP A 104 -16.54 12.61 -13.68
CA TRP A 104 -15.69 12.28 -12.56
C TRP A 104 -14.71 11.19 -12.96
N LEU A 105 -13.48 11.32 -12.48
CA LEU A 105 -12.45 10.34 -12.70
C LEU A 105 -12.46 9.29 -11.60
N TYR A 106 -12.70 8.06 -11.98
CA TYR A 106 -12.70 6.91 -11.08
C TYR A 106 -11.42 6.11 -11.21
N SER A 107 -10.89 5.64 -10.09
CA SER A 107 -9.85 4.63 -10.03
C SER A 107 -10.37 3.38 -9.35
N SER A 108 -10.08 2.21 -9.89
CA SER A 108 -10.59 0.95 -9.35
C SER A 108 -9.74 -0.27 -9.71
N TYR A 109 -9.70 -1.24 -8.78
CA TYR A 109 -9.31 -2.63 -9.03
C TYR A 109 -10.54 -3.47 -9.40
N ILE A 110 -11.22 -3.07 -10.46
CA ILE A 110 -12.56 -3.58 -10.78
C ILE A 110 -12.60 -5.06 -11.19
N ARG A 111 -11.46 -5.67 -11.49
CA ARG A 111 -11.37 -7.09 -11.82
C ARG A 111 -10.33 -7.85 -11.02
N TYR A 112 -9.09 -7.45 -11.08
CA TYR A 112 -7.95 -8.10 -10.41
C TYR A 112 -7.38 -7.20 -9.33
N GLY A 113 -6.92 -7.78 -8.21
CA GLY A 113 -6.32 -7.03 -7.13
C GLY A 113 -4.94 -6.42 -7.46
N TRP A 114 -4.35 -6.81 -8.58
CA TRP A 114 -3.07 -6.28 -9.09
C TRP A 114 -3.24 -5.28 -10.24
N ALA A 115 -4.46 -5.10 -10.76
CA ALA A 115 -4.71 -4.31 -11.96
C ALA A 115 -5.62 -3.13 -11.67
N GLN A 116 -5.02 -1.99 -11.35
CA GLN A 116 -5.73 -0.72 -11.27
C GLN A 116 -6.08 -0.21 -12.66
N GLY A 117 -7.26 0.38 -12.80
CA GLY A 117 -7.68 1.11 -13.99
C GLY A 117 -8.28 2.44 -13.63
N TYR A 118 -8.17 3.40 -14.56
CA TYR A 118 -8.79 4.71 -14.47
C TYR A 118 -9.84 4.85 -15.56
N PHE A 119 -10.94 5.51 -15.28
CA PHE A 119 -11.98 5.79 -16.26
C PHE A 119 -12.85 6.97 -15.81
N HIS A 120 -13.29 7.77 -16.76
CA HIS A 120 -14.35 8.73 -16.53
C HIS A 120 -15.70 8.03 -16.49
N GLY A 121 -16.67 8.61 -15.80
CA GLY A 121 -17.99 8.03 -15.71
C GLY A 121 -19.05 9.04 -15.30
N THR A 122 -20.29 8.72 -15.65
CA THR A 122 -21.47 9.54 -15.32
C THR A 122 -22.30 8.83 -14.26
N LEU A 123 -22.60 9.54 -13.18
CA LEU A 123 -23.45 9.07 -12.10
C LEU A 123 -24.92 9.40 -12.35
N ASN A 124 -25.75 8.38 -12.38
CA ASN A 124 -27.20 8.55 -12.25
C ASN A 124 -27.57 8.58 -10.77
N ARG A 125 -27.86 9.76 -10.25
CA ARG A 125 -28.11 9.99 -8.80
C ARG A 125 -29.37 9.27 -8.29
N LYS A 126 -30.37 9.03 -9.15
CA LYS A 126 -31.61 8.34 -8.74
C LYS A 126 -31.38 6.84 -8.50
N THR A 127 -30.52 6.24 -9.28
CA THR A 127 -30.22 4.80 -9.17
C THR A 127 -28.91 4.51 -8.45
N GLY A 128 -28.05 5.49 -8.27
CA GLY A 128 -26.67 5.34 -7.78
C GLY A 128 -25.75 4.62 -8.78
N ILE A 129 -26.20 4.42 -10.05
CA ILE A 129 -25.39 3.71 -11.03
C ILE A 129 -24.44 4.70 -11.71
N VAL A 130 -23.16 4.34 -11.70
CA VAL A 130 -22.11 4.97 -12.50
C VAL A 130 -21.91 4.14 -13.75
N THR A 131 -21.98 4.79 -14.92
CA THR A 131 -21.63 4.20 -16.20
C THR A 131 -20.35 4.84 -16.70
N ALA A 132 -19.29 4.04 -16.86
CA ALA A 132 -18.02 4.54 -17.36
C ALA A 132 -18.13 4.97 -18.84
N THR A 133 -17.41 6.04 -19.19
CA THR A 133 -17.26 6.53 -20.56
C THR A 133 -15.96 6.05 -21.22
N ASP A 134 -15.04 5.53 -20.42
CA ASP A 134 -13.81 4.87 -20.88
C ASP A 134 -13.84 3.37 -20.60
N THR A 135 -13.03 2.61 -21.32
CA THR A 135 -12.96 1.16 -21.16
C THR A 135 -12.02 0.75 -20.03
N ALA A 136 -12.40 -0.26 -19.25
CA ALA A 136 -11.49 -1.00 -18.41
C ALA A 136 -10.74 -2.06 -19.24
N TYR A 137 -9.42 -1.97 -19.32
CA TYR A 137 -8.58 -2.84 -20.16
C TYR A 137 -8.79 -4.33 -19.88
N TYR A 138 -8.87 -4.71 -18.61
CA TYR A 138 -9.10 -6.10 -18.20
C TYR A 138 -10.59 -6.45 -18.05
N GLY A 139 -11.51 -5.53 -18.32
CA GLY A 139 -12.93 -5.70 -18.02
C GLY A 139 -13.23 -5.61 -16.53
N SER A 140 -14.37 -6.18 -16.11
CA SER A 140 -14.84 -6.15 -14.71
C SER A 140 -15.24 -7.54 -14.21
N ALA A 141 -15.23 -7.73 -12.90
CA ALA A 141 -15.68 -8.96 -12.24
C ALA A 141 -16.81 -8.67 -11.25
N ALA A 142 -17.70 -9.64 -11.04
CA ALA A 142 -18.81 -9.55 -10.10
C ALA A 142 -18.35 -9.31 -8.64
N GLY A 143 -19.26 -8.81 -7.81
CA GLY A 143 -19.09 -8.56 -6.38
C GLY A 143 -18.52 -7.18 -6.06
N GLN A 144 -18.32 -6.94 -4.79
CA GLN A 144 -17.81 -5.66 -4.28
C GLN A 144 -16.40 -5.37 -4.80
N LYS A 145 -16.16 -4.12 -5.19
CA LYS A 145 -14.90 -3.63 -5.73
C LYS A 145 -14.50 -2.33 -5.07
N PRO A 146 -13.19 -2.13 -4.83
CA PRO A 146 -12.68 -0.87 -4.31
C PRO A 146 -12.67 0.18 -5.41
N VAL A 147 -13.19 1.38 -5.12
CA VAL A 147 -13.25 2.52 -6.03
C VAL A 147 -12.88 3.80 -5.30
N GLN A 148 -12.16 4.67 -5.96
CA GLN A 148 -11.85 6.04 -5.54
C GLN A 148 -12.32 7.01 -6.62
N ILE A 149 -12.66 8.24 -6.21
CA ILE A 149 -12.99 9.35 -7.10
C ILE A 149 -11.89 10.39 -7.00
N TYR A 150 -11.38 10.84 -8.14
CA TYR A 150 -10.36 11.88 -8.23
C TYR A 150 -10.93 13.15 -8.86
N ASN A 151 -10.36 14.28 -8.53
CA ASN A 151 -10.70 15.60 -9.04
C ASN A 151 -12.20 15.93 -8.94
N ALA A 152 -12.80 15.63 -7.80
CA ALA A 152 -14.16 16.07 -7.47
C ALA A 152 -14.12 17.25 -6.50
N TYR A 153 -14.87 18.32 -6.78
CA TYR A 153 -14.79 19.56 -6.00
C TYR A 153 -15.15 19.38 -4.52
N GLU A 154 -16.22 18.65 -4.24
CA GLU A 154 -16.69 18.42 -2.88
C GLU A 154 -15.82 17.45 -2.06
N SER A 155 -14.82 16.83 -2.69
CA SER A 155 -13.80 16.04 -1.99
C SER A 155 -12.58 16.85 -1.57
N LEU A 156 -12.55 18.14 -1.86
CA LEU A 156 -11.49 19.05 -1.41
C LEU A 156 -11.71 19.40 0.06
N ASP A 157 -11.19 18.58 0.99
CA ASP A 157 -11.54 18.66 2.41
C ASP A 157 -10.37 18.42 3.39
N GLU A 158 -9.14 18.24 2.88
CA GLU A 158 -7.93 18.11 3.70
C GLU A 158 -6.83 19.10 3.28
N PRO A 159 -6.01 19.58 4.24
CA PRO A 159 -4.84 20.41 3.93
C PRO A 159 -3.89 19.71 2.95
N GLY A 160 -3.38 20.47 1.99
CA GLY A 160 -2.47 19.96 0.96
C GLY A 160 -3.18 19.34 -0.24
N GLU A 161 -4.48 19.44 -0.35
CA GLU A 161 -5.22 19.03 -1.54
C GLU A 161 -5.41 20.16 -2.54
N TRP A 162 -5.56 19.78 -3.82
CA TRP A 162 -5.91 20.69 -4.90
C TRP A 162 -6.95 20.08 -5.83
N TYR A 163 -7.78 20.94 -6.40
CA TYR A 163 -8.81 20.63 -7.39
C TYR A 163 -8.71 21.61 -8.55
N TYR A 164 -8.82 21.12 -9.77
CA TYR A 164 -8.87 21.97 -10.96
C TYR A 164 -10.19 21.81 -11.70
N ASP A 165 -10.90 22.91 -11.81
CA ASP A 165 -12.11 22.99 -12.62
C ASP A 165 -11.74 23.26 -14.09
N GLN A 166 -11.77 22.21 -14.89
CA GLN A 166 -11.44 22.27 -16.31
C GLN A 166 -12.38 23.18 -17.12
N MET A 167 -13.62 23.40 -16.64
CA MET A 167 -14.61 24.24 -17.34
C MET A 167 -14.33 25.72 -17.14
N SER A 168 -14.05 26.13 -15.92
CA SER A 168 -13.82 27.55 -15.58
C SER A 168 -12.34 27.96 -15.67
N GLY A 169 -11.41 27.00 -15.66
CA GLY A 169 -9.98 27.25 -15.59
C GLY A 169 -9.51 27.69 -14.19
N ARG A 170 -10.28 27.40 -13.16
CA ARG A 170 -9.96 27.76 -11.78
C ARG A 170 -9.27 26.64 -11.05
N LEU A 171 -8.19 27.00 -10.36
CA LEU A 171 -7.46 26.14 -9.44
C LEU A 171 -7.89 26.45 -8.00
N TYR A 172 -8.33 25.42 -7.30
CA TYR A 172 -8.69 25.47 -5.89
C TYR A 172 -7.66 24.69 -5.09
N ILE A 173 -7.24 25.23 -3.96
CA ILE A 173 -6.30 24.57 -3.06
C ILE A 173 -6.82 24.64 -1.62
N TYR A 174 -6.60 23.58 -0.86
CA TYR A 174 -6.67 23.65 0.59
C TYR A 174 -5.22 23.76 1.09
N PRO A 175 -4.76 24.97 1.44
CA PRO A 175 -3.36 25.19 1.78
C PRO A 175 -2.98 24.50 3.09
N PHE A 176 -1.69 24.25 3.28
CA PHE A 176 -1.17 23.82 4.57
C PHE A 176 -1.26 24.93 5.62
N ALA A 177 -1.23 24.55 6.91
CA ALA A 177 -1.45 25.49 8.02
C ALA A 177 -0.39 26.61 8.10
N ASP A 178 0.82 26.36 7.63
CA ASP A 178 1.94 27.31 7.60
C ASP A 178 2.01 28.16 6.31
N THR A 179 1.07 27.98 5.41
CA THR A 179 0.99 28.73 4.15
C THR A 179 0.80 30.23 4.38
N THR A 180 1.58 31.03 3.73
CA THR A 180 1.54 32.49 3.80
C THR A 180 1.37 33.12 2.42
N ARG A 181 1.20 34.44 2.36
CA ARG A 181 1.15 35.17 1.07
C ARG A 181 2.45 35.11 0.28
N ASN A 182 3.56 34.71 0.90
CA ASN A 182 4.87 34.57 0.29
C ASN A 182 5.15 33.13 -0.13
N SER A 183 4.25 32.23 0.15
CA SER A 183 4.40 30.81 -0.21
C SER A 183 4.45 30.63 -1.72
N THR A 184 5.26 29.68 -2.17
CA THR A 184 5.53 29.42 -3.59
C THR A 184 4.83 28.13 -4.02
N LEU A 185 3.84 28.25 -4.91
CA LEU A 185 3.24 27.12 -5.59
C LEU A 185 4.07 26.74 -6.82
N ARG A 186 4.41 25.47 -6.97
CA ARG A 186 5.08 24.91 -8.14
C ARG A 186 4.22 23.82 -8.76
N MET A 187 4.32 23.70 -10.08
CA MET A 187 3.63 22.66 -10.87
C MET A 187 4.64 22.02 -11.84
N THR A 188 4.51 20.71 -12.05
CA THR A 188 5.24 20.04 -13.13
C THR A 188 4.78 20.59 -14.49
N SER A 189 5.68 21.13 -15.28
CA SER A 189 5.32 21.78 -16.55
C SER A 189 6.30 21.54 -17.69
N SER A 190 7.55 21.14 -17.41
CA SER A 190 8.58 20.92 -18.40
C SER A 190 8.30 19.69 -19.26
N ASN A 191 8.29 19.81 -20.58
CA ASN A 191 8.06 18.71 -21.52
C ASN A 191 9.35 18.02 -22.00
N PHE A 192 10.47 18.20 -21.30
CA PHE A 192 11.75 17.59 -21.60
C PHE A 192 12.40 17.08 -20.30
N ASP A 193 13.33 16.14 -20.46
CA ASP A 193 14.18 15.69 -19.37
C ASP A 193 15.06 16.84 -18.88
N LEU A 194 15.13 17.06 -17.57
CA LEU A 194 15.81 18.25 -17.04
C LEU A 194 17.32 18.18 -17.22
N ILE A 195 17.90 16.98 -17.06
CA ILE A 195 19.32 16.73 -17.30
C ILE A 195 19.45 15.47 -18.15
N SER A 196 20.06 15.59 -19.33
CA SER A 196 20.33 14.47 -20.24
C SER A 196 21.83 14.32 -20.46
N VAL A 197 22.33 13.10 -20.19
CA VAL A 197 23.73 12.72 -20.35
C VAL A 197 23.79 11.51 -21.29
N ASN A 198 24.56 11.62 -22.37
CA ASN A 198 24.73 10.53 -23.33
C ASN A 198 26.18 10.36 -23.74
N GLY A 199 26.71 9.14 -23.64
CA GLY A 199 28.06 8.80 -24.05
C GLY A 199 29.17 9.41 -23.17
N ALA A 200 28.86 9.81 -21.93
CA ALA A 200 29.84 10.38 -21.00
C ALA A 200 30.54 9.30 -20.18
N SER A 201 31.73 9.60 -19.74
CA SER A 201 32.49 8.81 -18.77
C SER A 201 33.03 9.71 -17.66
N TYR A 202 33.09 9.16 -16.43
CA TYR A 202 33.66 9.83 -15.26
C TYR A 202 33.02 11.19 -14.92
N LEU A 203 31.67 11.27 -15.08
CA LEU A 203 30.89 12.43 -14.72
C LEU A 203 30.26 12.23 -13.33
N ASN A 204 30.41 13.24 -12.45
CA ASN A 204 29.70 13.29 -11.19
C ASN A 204 28.70 14.45 -11.17
N LEU A 205 27.42 14.14 -10.89
CA LEU A 205 26.35 15.10 -10.61
C LEU A 205 26.10 15.09 -9.11
N GLU A 206 26.50 16.12 -8.40
CA GLU A 206 26.52 16.14 -6.95
C GLU A 206 25.80 17.34 -6.35
N GLY A 207 25.06 17.12 -5.24
CA GLY A 207 24.46 18.20 -4.45
C GLY A 207 23.34 18.96 -5.15
N LEU A 208 22.67 18.36 -6.12
CA LEU A 208 21.62 19.01 -6.90
C LEU A 208 20.23 18.78 -6.30
N THR A 209 19.40 19.81 -6.31
CA THR A 209 17.96 19.68 -6.18
C THR A 209 17.32 19.76 -7.55
N VAL A 210 16.75 18.66 -8.05
CA VAL A 210 16.08 18.57 -9.36
C VAL A 210 14.61 18.27 -9.13
N THR A 211 13.73 19.11 -9.67
CA THR A 211 12.29 19.01 -9.37
C THR A 211 11.42 19.55 -10.49
N SER A 212 10.14 19.12 -10.48
CA SER A 212 9.03 19.71 -11.23
C SER A 212 9.08 19.52 -12.74
N SER A 213 9.27 18.27 -13.23
CA SER A 213 9.18 17.92 -14.67
C SER A 213 7.99 17.00 -14.98
N LYS A 214 7.37 17.21 -16.16
CA LYS A 214 6.45 16.25 -16.80
C LYS A 214 7.18 15.03 -17.38
N LYS A 215 8.48 15.14 -17.59
CA LYS A 215 9.36 14.08 -18.11
C LYS A 215 10.32 13.63 -17.02
N ASP A 216 11.34 12.90 -17.41
CA ASP A 216 12.33 12.41 -16.47
C ASP A 216 13.19 13.54 -15.89
N GLY A 217 13.67 13.38 -14.67
CA GLY A 217 14.58 14.34 -14.03
C GLY A 217 15.97 14.26 -14.60
N ILE A 218 16.66 13.14 -14.36
CA ILE A 218 18.02 12.90 -14.87
C ILE A 218 18.02 11.64 -15.72
N VAL A 219 18.42 11.75 -16.97
CA VAL A 219 18.56 10.65 -17.92
C VAL A 219 20.01 10.46 -18.32
N MET A 220 20.55 9.27 -18.08
CA MET A 220 21.89 8.86 -18.46
C MET A 220 21.83 7.68 -19.41
N ASN A 221 22.40 7.81 -20.62
CA ASN A 221 22.46 6.73 -21.59
C ASN A 221 23.89 6.51 -22.08
N ASN A 222 24.28 5.24 -22.26
CA ASN A 222 25.61 4.87 -22.76
C ASN A 222 26.73 5.50 -21.91
N VAL A 223 26.67 5.36 -20.60
CA VAL A 223 27.59 6.03 -19.66
C VAL A 223 28.49 5.02 -18.95
N ASP A 224 29.69 5.49 -18.59
CA ASP A 224 30.69 4.71 -17.88
C ASP A 224 31.26 5.51 -16.71
N HIS A 225 31.26 4.94 -15.49
CA HIS A 225 31.71 5.62 -14.26
C HIS A 225 31.03 6.99 -14.03
N CYS A 226 29.73 7.10 -14.32
CA CYS A 226 28.93 8.30 -14.07
C CYS A 226 28.06 8.14 -12.83
N VAL A 227 28.09 9.11 -11.94
CA VAL A 227 27.45 9.01 -10.62
C VAL A 227 26.56 10.21 -10.36
N ILE A 228 25.35 9.95 -9.84
CA ILE A 228 24.47 10.94 -9.23
C ILE A 228 24.61 10.77 -7.71
N GLU A 229 25.00 11.83 -7.02
CA GLU A 229 25.35 11.74 -5.59
C GLU A 229 24.85 12.93 -4.80
N ASN A 230 24.39 12.69 -3.56
CA ASN A 230 23.97 13.74 -2.62
C ASN A 230 22.88 14.66 -3.22
N CYS A 231 21.95 14.11 -4.00
CA CYS A 231 20.91 14.86 -4.71
C CYS A 231 19.54 14.67 -4.06
N THR A 232 18.68 15.69 -4.19
CA THR A 232 17.25 15.63 -3.89
C THR A 232 16.46 15.70 -5.19
N LEU A 233 15.70 14.65 -5.50
CA LEU A 233 15.03 14.44 -6.76
C LEU A 233 13.53 14.22 -6.52
N THR A 234 12.69 15.23 -6.76
CA THR A 234 11.27 15.20 -6.39
C THR A 234 10.33 15.77 -7.43
N SER A 235 9.08 15.32 -7.41
CA SER A 235 7.98 15.86 -8.23
C SER A 235 8.20 15.69 -9.74
N PHE A 236 8.10 14.45 -10.21
CA PHE A 236 8.19 14.09 -11.63
C PHE A 236 6.94 13.32 -12.08
N GLU A 237 6.34 13.73 -13.19
CA GLU A 237 5.31 12.89 -13.83
C GLU A 237 5.96 11.67 -14.51
N GLY A 238 7.20 11.80 -14.98
CA GLY A 238 8.09 10.71 -15.38
C GLY A 238 8.89 10.13 -14.21
N ARG A 239 10.10 9.68 -14.47
CA ARG A 239 11.05 9.17 -13.49
C ARG A 239 11.94 10.27 -12.94
N ALA A 240 12.36 10.12 -11.71
CA ALA A 240 13.41 10.98 -11.17
C ALA A 240 14.77 10.67 -11.83
N VAL A 241 15.08 9.37 -12.02
CA VAL A 241 16.34 8.91 -12.62
C VAL A 241 16.09 7.78 -13.60
N SER A 242 16.71 7.89 -14.78
CA SER A 242 16.76 6.82 -15.78
C SER A 242 18.22 6.60 -16.21
N ILE A 243 18.76 5.43 -15.94
CA ILE A 243 20.14 5.05 -16.31
C ILE A 243 20.06 3.81 -17.19
N ASP A 244 20.47 3.90 -18.45
CA ASP A 244 20.39 2.81 -19.41
C ASP A 244 21.71 2.60 -20.16
N ASN A 245 22.02 1.33 -20.44
CA ASN A 245 23.25 0.91 -21.07
C ASN A 245 24.49 1.51 -20.38
N ALA A 246 24.59 1.26 -19.07
CA ALA A 246 25.60 1.84 -18.21
C ALA A 246 26.62 0.79 -17.73
N THR A 247 27.79 1.28 -17.30
CA THR A 247 28.79 0.51 -16.59
C THR A 247 29.38 1.34 -15.44
N TYR A 248 29.54 0.73 -14.26
CA TYR A 248 30.10 1.34 -13.04
C TYR A 248 29.43 2.68 -12.68
N SER A 249 28.16 2.84 -13.06
CA SER A 249 27.40 4.08 -12.93
C SER A 249 26.22 3.88 -11.99
N GLY A 250 25.72 4.97 -11.41
CA GLY A 250 24.58 4.80 -10.51
C GLY A 250 24.16 6.03 -9.70
N LEU A 251 23.29 5.77 -8.74
CA LEU A 251 22.75 6.74 -7.80
C LEU A 251 23.18 6.37 -6.39
N LYS A 252 23.66 7.34 -5.62
CA LYS A 252 23.98 7.13 -4.20
C LYS A 252 23.68 8.35 -3.32
N ASN A 253 23.48 8.09 -2.02
CA ASN A 253 23.36 9.14 -0.99
C ASN A 253 22.29 10.19 -1.35
N SER A 254 21.16 9.78 -1.95
CA SER A 254 20.19 10.71 -2.52
C SER A 254 18.78 10.40 -2.04
N GLU A 255 17.92 11.42 -2.08
CA GLU A 255 16.50 11.28 -1.82
C GLU A 255 15.71 11.35 -3.13
N VAL A 256 14.77 10.43 -3.31
CA VAL A 256 13.92 10.34 -4.50
C VAL A 256 12.47 10.18 -4.07
N ALA A 257 11.61 11.14 -4.44
CA ALA A 257 10.22 11.13 -4.01
C ALA A 257 9.25 11.74 -5.02
N TYR A 258 7.95 11.47 -4.83
CA TYR A 258 6.84 12.08 -5.56
C TYR A 258 6.95 11.93 -7.06
N THR A 259 6.83 10.69 -7.54
CA THR A 259 6.75 10.41 -8.98
C THR A 259 5.40 9.81 -9.34
N SER A 260 4.87 10.14 -10.53
CA SER A 260 3.60 9.58 -10.99
C SER A 260 3.72 8.10 -11.38
N ILE A 261 4.89 7.70 -11.85
CA ILE A 261 5.26 6.33 -12.24
C ILE A 261 6.46 5.85 -11.42
N SER A 262 7.15 4.78 -11.86
CA SER A 262 8.39 4.33 -11.20
C SER A 262 9.42 5.47 -11.10
N ALA A 263 10.03 5.60 -9.93
CA ALA A 263 10.97 6.70 -9.67
C ALA A 263 12.33 6.49 -10.34
N ILE A 264 12.80 5.25 -10.36
CA ILE A 264 14.13 4.93 -10.86
C ILE A 264 14.08 3.78 -11.86
N TYR A 265 14.76 3.93 -12.97
CA TYR A 265 15.12 2.86 -13.91
C TYR A 265 16.63 2.75 -13.97
N LEU A 266 17.15 1.54 -13.78
CA LEU A 266 18.57 1.25 -13.92
C LEU A 266 18.75 -0.03 -14.73
N ASN A 267 19.59 0.03 -15.76
CA ASN A 267 19.98 -1.10 -16.59
C ASN A 267 21.40 -0.93 -17.10
N GLY A 268 22.23 -1.97 -16.91
CA GLY A 268 23.57 -1.99 -17.48
C GLY A 268 24.16 -3.39 -17.50
N GLY A 269 25.20 -3.58 -18.29
CA GLY A 269 25.73 -4.88 -18.64
C GLY A 269 24.91 -5.57 -19.74
N ASP A 270 25.41 -6.70 -20.22
CA ASP A 270 24.77 -7.48 -21.28
C ASP A 270 24.51 -8.93 -20.84
N TYR A 271 23.23 -9.28 -20.73
CA TYR A 271 22.82 -10.62 -20.29
C TYR A 271 23.17 -11.71 -21.31
N GLN A 272 23.31 -11.40 -22.60
CA GLN A 272 23.64 -12.41 -23.62
C GLN A 272 25.11 -12.82 -23.55
N THR A 273 26.00 -11.87 -23.36
CA THR A 273 27.44 -12.08 -23.18
C THR A 273 27.82 -12.31 -21.71
N MET A 274 26.89 -12.02 -20.78
CA MET A 274 27.10 -11.97 -19.33
C MET A 274 28.15 -10.92 -18.89
N GLU A 275 28.36 -9.89 -19.72
CA GLU A 275 29.23 -8.78 -19.34
C GLU A 275 28.59 -7.94 -18.23
N PRO A 276 29.32 -7.71 -17.13
CA PRO A 276 28.77 -7.00 -15.97
C PRO A 276 28.56 -5.50 -16.25
N GLY A 277 27.48 -4.93 -15.70
CA GLY A 277 27.31 -3.49 -15.57
C GLY A 277 28.04 -2.92 -14.36
N TYR A 278 27.95 -3.63 -13.23
CA TYR A 278 28.41 -3.15 -11.92
C TYR A 278 27.81 -1.79 -11.54
N ASP A 279 26.61 -1.53 -12.03
CA ASP A 279 25.86 -0.32 -11.72
C ASP A 279 25.18 -0.45 -10.36
N PHE A 280 24.83 0.68 -9.75
CA PHE A 280 24.36 0.66 -8.38
C PHE A 280 23.30 1.71 -8.07
N ILE A 281 22.42 1.35 -7.12
CA ILE A 281 21.58 2.27 -6.36
C ILE A 281 21.87 1.99 -4.91
N THR A 282 22.49 2.92 -4.20
CA THR A 282 22.95 2.67 -2.84
C THR A 282 22.78 3.86 -1.92
N ASN A 283 22.38 3.56 -0.67
CA ASN A 283 22.24 4.55 0.39
C ASN A 283 21.26 5.68 0.01
N CYS A 284 20.11 5.32 -0.56
CA CYS A 284 19.09 6.28 -1.00
C CYS A 284 17.78 6.09 -0.23
N ARG A 285 17.05 7.18 0.01
CA ARG A 285 15.65 7.15 0.40
C ARG A 285 14.79 7.26 -0.85
N ILE A 286 13.88 6.31 -1.02
CA ILE A 286 13.00 6.21 -2.19
C ILE A 286 11.58 6.03 -1.66
N HIS A 287 10.73 7.04 -1.84
CA HIS A 287 9.42 7.03 -1.22
C HIS A 287 8.39 7.85 -1.98
N ASP A 288 7.11 7.68 -1.63
CA ASP A 288 5.99 8.41 -2.23
C ASP A 288 6.00 8.37 -3.76
N THR A 289 6.33 7.22 -4.33
CA THR A 289 6.39 7.00 -5.77
C THR A 289 5.12 6.33 -6.30
N ASN A 290 4.97 6.23 -7.60
CA ASN A 290 3.82 5.57 -8.24
C ASN A 290 2.48 6.21 -7.88
N GLN A 291 2.42 7.54 -7.81
CA GLN A 291 1.23 8.28 -7.36
C GLN A 291 0.01 8.01 -8.24
N TYR A 292 0.21 7.82 -9.55
CA TYR A 292 -0.88 7.62 -10.50
C TYR A 292 -0.79 6.35 -11.33
N ARG A 293 0.28 5.59 -11.21
CA ARG A 293 0.41 4.27 -11.83
C ARG A 293 0.86 3.24 -10.82
N THR A 294 -0.07 2.38 -10.44
CA THR A 294 0.10 1.40 -9.37
C THR A 294 0.04 -0.04 -9.89
N MET A 295 0.41 -0.26 -11.15
CA MET A 295 0.39 -1.58 -11.76
C MET A 295 1.64 -1.85 -12.58
N ASN A 296 2.38 -2.91 -12.22
CA ASN A 296 3.57 -3.40 -12.93
C ASN A 296 4.69 -2.36 -13.12
N GLU A 297 4.69 -1.31 -12.31
CA GLU A 297 5.72 -0.28 -12.38
C GLU A 297 6.84 -0.51 -11.37
N GLY A 298 6.50 -0.74 -10.11
CA GLY A 298 7.45 -0.74 -9.01
C GLY A 298 8.07 0.65 -8.77
N GLY A 299 8.40 1.00 -7.55
CA GLY A 299 9.12 2.23 -7.24
C GLY A 299 10.46 2.28 -7.97
N VAL A 300 11.13 1.16 -8.05
CA VAL A 300 12.40 0.98 -8.76
C VAL A 300 12.30 -0.15 -9.78
N LYS A 301 12.66 0.12 -11.02
CA LYS A 301 12.92 -0.88 -12.07
C LYS A 301 14.41 -1.16 -12.14
N PHE A 302 14.81 -2.28 -11.59
CA PHE A 302 16.20 -2.66 -11.42
C PHE A 302 16.55 -3.81 -12.36
N ARG A 303 17.45 -3.56 -13.31
CA ARG A 303 17.84 -4.48 -14.38
C ARG A 303 19.35 -4.54 -14.53
N GLY A 304 19.80 -5.46 -15.39
CA GLY A 304 21.18 -5.54 -15.84
C GLY A 304 21.94 -6.76 -15.30
N VAL A 305 23.25 -6.73 -15.38
CA VAL A 305 24.12 -7.84 -15.03
C VAL A 305 25.07 -7.44 -13.90
N LYS A 306 25.02 -8.19 -12.79
CA LYS A 306 25.83 -7.95 -11.58
C LYS A 306 25.71 -6.55 -10.99
N ASN A 307 24.55 -5.94 -11.13
CA ASN A 307 24.22 -4.66 -10.55
C ASN A 307 23.80 -4.83 -9.08
N THR A 308 23.95 -3.77 -8.30
CA THR A 308 23.71 -3.80 -6.84
C THR A 308 22.67 -2.76 -6.41
N PHE A 309 21.69 -3.21 -5.63
CA PHE A 309 20.74 -2.36 -4.93
C PHE A 309 20.95 -2.55 -3.42
N SER A 310 21.54 -1.55 -2.74
CA SER A 310 22.00 -1.78 -1.36
C SER A 310 21.84 -0.58 -0.44
N ASN A 311 21.61 -0.88 0.85
CA ASN A 311 21.50 0.13 1.91
C ASN A 311 20.46 1.22 1.65
N ASN A 312 19.41 0.92 0.90
CA ASN A 312 18.33 1.86 0.64
C ASN A 312 17.21 1.69 1.67
N GLU A 313 16.46 2.75 1.88
CA GLU A 313 15.18 2.76 2.56
C GLU A 313 14.10 3.05 1.51
N VAL A 314 13.15 2.11 1.35
CA VAL A 314 12.11 2.17 0.32
C VAL A 314 10.76 2.04 0.99
N TYR A 315 9.94 3.08 0.93
CA TYR A 315 8.71 3.14 1.71
C TYR A 315 7.62 4.02 1.08
N ASN A 316 6.42 3.90 1.63
CA ASN A 316 5.23 4.65 1.21
C ASN A 316 4.96 4.53 -0.29
N ILE A 317 4.92 3.29 -0.78
CA ILE A 317 4.71 2.98 -2.20
C ILE A 317 3.43 2.17 -2.39
N THR A 318 2.59 2.62 -3.30
CA THR A 318 1.28 2.01 -3.58
C THR A 318 1.38 0.65 -4.28
N ASP A 319 2.44 0.44 -5.06
CA ASP A 319 2.75 -0.78 -5.82
C ASP A 319 3.96 -1.53 -5.20
N MET A 320 4.67 -2.31 -5.98
CA MET A 320 5.94 -2.94 -5.62
C MET A 320 7.00 -1.89 -5.26
N ALA A 321 7.84 -2.17 -4.28
CA ALA A 321 8.98 -1.31 -4.00
C ALA A 321 10.05 -1.45 -5.09
N LEU A 322 10.39 -2.68 -5.46
CA LEU A 322 11.39 -2.99 -6.46
C LEU A 322 10.93 -4.11 -7.40
N ASN A 323 11.00 -3.85 -8.71
CA ASN A 323 10.76 -4.83 -9.76
C ASN A 323 12.07 -5.14 -10.48
N PHE A 324 12.54 -6.41 -10.42
CA PHE A 324 13.80 -6.82 -11.04
C PHE A 324 13.64 -7.71 -12.28
N ALA A 325 12.45 -8.20 -12.58
CA ALA A 325 12.15 -8.95 -13.81
C ALA A 325 10.66 -8.88 -14.15
N ILE A 326 10.34 -8.65 -15.42
CA ILE A 326 8.96 -8.70 -15.93
C ILE A 326 8.95 -9.07 -17.41
N VAL A 327 7.87 -9.72 -17.84
CA VAL A 327 7.60 -10.08 -19.25
C VAL A 327 7.75 -8.90 -20.20
N GLY A 328 8.30 -9.13 -21.37
CA GLY A 328 8.20 -8.20 -22.50
C GLY A 328 9.45 -8.07 -23.38
N GLY A 329 10.47 -8.92 -23.21
CA GLY A 329 11.63 -8.92 -24.12
C GLY A 329 12.62 -7.79 -23.90
N GLY A 330 12.39 -6.91 -22.91
CA GLY A 330 13.32 -5.85 -22.50
C GLY A 330 14.50 -6.38 -21.65
N PRO A 331 15.29 -5.51 -21.03
CA PRO A 331 16.40 -5.88 -20.14
C PRO A 331 15.94 -6.76 -18.97
N THR A 332 16.84 -7.62 -18.49
CA THR A 332 16.62 -8.56 -17.40
C THR A 332 17.68 -8.41 -16.31
N SER A 333 17.50 -9.06 -15.17
CA SER A 333 18.50 -9.10 -14.09
C SER A 333 19.22 -10.44 -14.07
N LEU A 334 20.53 -10.40 -14.13
CA LEU A 334 21.38 -11.57 -14.07
C LEU A 334 22.48 -11.35 -13.02
N ASP A 335 22.59 -12.29 -12.06
CA ASP A 335 23.57 -12.21 -10.97
C ASP A 335 23.52 -10.89 -10.16
N CYS A 336 22.38 -10.21 -10.15
CA CYS A 336 22.18 -8.96 -9.41
C CYS A 336 22.01 -9.20 -7.91
N VAL A 337 22.38 -8.20 -7.10
CA VAL A 337 22.30 -8.28 -5.64
C VAL A 337 21.38 -7.19 -5.08
N ILE A 338 20.45 -7.60 -4.22
CA ILE A 338 19.53 -6.71 -3.47
C ILE A 338 19.83 -6.97 -1.99
N GLU A 339 20.56 -6.05 -1.34
CA GLU A 339 21.07 -6.31 0.00
C GLU A 339 21.05 -5.13 0.95
N ASN A 340 20.92 -5.44 2.25
CA ASN A 340 20.98 -4.47 3.34
C ASN A 340 19.95 -3.32 3.20
N ASN A 341 18.80 -3.54 2.56
CA ASN A 341 17.77 -2.54 2.38
C ASN A 341 16.67 -2.67 3.44
N SER A 342 16.01 -1.56 3.75
CA SER A 342 14.77 -1.52 4.49
C SER A 342 13.60 -1.31 3.52
N PHE A 343 12.65 -2.24 3.49
CA PHE A 343 11.41 -2.15 2.70
C PHE A 343 10.23 -2.14 3.65
N HIS A 344 9.44 -1.08 3.65
CA HIS A 344 8.29 -0.96 4.52
C HIS A 344 7.21 -0.03 3.98
N ASP A 345 5.99 -0.20 4.46
CA ASP A 345 4.85 0.59 4.00
C ASP A 345 4.75 0.59 2.46
N VAL A 346 4.78 -0.60 1.86
CA VAL A 346 4.71 -0.81 0.42
C VAL A 346 3.65 -1.84 0.06
N VAL A 347 3.26 -1.91 -1.22
CA VAL A 347 2.09 -2.68 -1.69
C VAL A 347 0.80 -2.17 -1.04
N LEU A 348 0.66 -0.86 -0.90
CA LEU A 348 -0.43 -0.25 -0.14
C LEU A 348 -1.79 -0.35 -0.85
N ASN A 349 -1.81 -0.35 -2.18
CA ASN A 349 -3.04 -0.27 -2.97
C ASN A 349 -3.35 -1.49 -3.82
N GLY A 350 -2.66 -2.60 -3.64
CA GLY A 350 -2.87 -3.77 -4.48
C GLY A 350 -2.67 -5.08 -3.76
N LYS A 351 -2.96 -6.17 -4.45
CA LYS A 351 -2.68 -7.56 -4.02
C LYS A 351 -2.12 -8.36 -5.17
N ASP A 352 -1.58 -9.53 -4.89
CA ASP A 352 -0.84 -10.38 -5.82
C ASP A 352 0.45 -9.72 -6.35
N MET A 353 1.09 -9.00 -5.45
CA MET A 353 2.32 -8.24 -5.65
C MET A 353 3.33 -8.57 -4.57
N GLY A 354 4.58 -8.17 -4.76
CA GLY A 354 5.65 -8.30 -3.77
C GLY A 354 6.37 -6.98 -3.56
N ALA A 355 6.87 -6.72 -2.34
CA ALA A 355 7.76 -5.58 -2.12
C ALA A 355 8.98 -5.69 -3.05
N VAL A 356 9.58 -6.86 -3.14
CA VAL A 356 10.57 -7.22 -4.18
C VAL A 356 9.94 -8.26 -5.10
N TYR A 357 9.78 -7.92 -6.36
CA TYR A 357 9.06 -8.72 -7.35
C TYR A 357 9.89 -9.01 -8.59
N GLY A 358 9.79 -10.25 -9.08
CA GLY A 358 10.25 -10.65 -10.40
C GLY A 358 9.37 -11.75 -10.97
N GLY A 359 9.12 -11.74 -12.28
CA GLY A 359 8.28 -12.75 -12.90
C GLY A 359 8.48 -12.92 -14.41
N ARG A 360 8.12 -14.11 -14.93
CA ARG A 360 8.02 -14.47 -16.35
C ARG A 360 9.29 -14.30 -17.18
N ASP A 361 10.47 -14.34 -16.58
CA ASP A 361 11.72 -14.13 -17.29
C ASP A 361 12.76 -15.19 -16.97
N ALA A 362 12.93 -16.18 -17.85
CA ALA A 362 13.91 -17.23 -17.69
C ALA A 362 15.37 -16.76 -17.84
N ARG A 363 15.60 -15.59 -18.42
CA ARG A 363 16.93 -14.97 -18.52
C ARG A 363 17.41 -14.43 -17.16
N CYS A 364 16.44 -14.14 -16.28
CA CYS A 364 16.70 -13.68 -14.93
C CYS A 364 17.13 -14.87 -14.06
N GLN A 365 18.40 -14.93 -13.73
CA GLN A 365 19.00 -16.00 -12.95
C GLN A 365 20.05 -15.46 -11.97
N GLY A 366 20.29 -16.18 -10.88
CA GLY A 366 21.35 -15.85 -9.94
C GLY A 366 21.13 -14.60 -9.10
N VAL A 367 19.92 -14.08 -9.05
CA VAL A 367 19.58 -12.90 -8.23
C VAL A 367 19.67 -13.28 -6.75
N VAL A 368 20.37 -12.46 -5.97
CA VAL A 368 20.54 -12.64 -4.53
C VAL A 368 19.81 -11.53 -3.77
N ILE A 369 18.86 -11.92 -2.93
CA ILE A 369 18.11 -11.02 -2.03
C ILE A 369 18.55 -11.34 -0.60
N ARG A 370 19.40 -10.49 -0.01
CA ARG A 370 20.01 -10.82 1.27
C ARG A 370 20.11 -9.68 2.26
N ASN A 371 20.03 -10.01 3.55
CA ASN A 371 20.23 -9.09 4.66
C ASN A 371 19.30 -7.86 4.58
N ASN A 372 18.09 -8.00 4.03
CA ASN A 372 17.09 -6.94 3.99
C ASN A 372 16.10 -7.09 5.15
N HIS A 373 15.46 -6.00 5.51
CA HIS A 373 14.34 -6.00 6.45
C HIS A 373 13.04 -5.63 5.72
N PHE A 374 12.04 -6.49 5.84
CA PHE A 374 10.70 -6.32 5.27
C PHE A 374 9.68 -6.24 6.38
N TYR A 375 8.97 -5.13 6.50
CA TYR A 375 7.88 -4.95 7.47
C TYR A 375 6.79 -4.04 6.93
N ASN A 376 5.59 -4.09 7.49
CA ASN A 376 4.43 -3.34 6.97
C ASN A 376 4.17 -3.54 5.47
N ILE A 377 4.30 -4.77 4.99
CA ILE A 377 4.00 -5.09 3.60
C ILE A 377 2.55 -5.53 3.54
N ALA A 378 1.62 -4.64 3.31
CA ALA A 378 0.22 -5.05 3.16
C ALA A 378 -0.75 -3.96 2.71
N ASN A 379 -1.74 -4.37 1.95
CA ASN A 379 -3.05 -3.77 1.87
C ASN A 379 -4.02 -4.60 2.73
N ASN A 380 -4.58 -3.98 3.76
CA ASN A 380 -5.50 -4.64 4.71
C ASN A 380 -6.97 -4.59 4.28
N ASP A 381 -7.29 -3.95 3.17
CA ASP A 381 -8.66 -3.85 2.67
C ASP A 381 -9.15 -5.21 2.15
N SER A 382 -10.22 -5.71 2.77
CA SER A 382 -10.82 -7.01 2.46
C SER A 382 -11.60 -7.03 1.13
N SER A 383 -11.91 -5.88 0.55
CA SER A 383 -12.62 -5.76 -0.74
C SER A 383 -11.75 -6.10 -1.93
N PHE A 384 -10.43 -5.99 -1.79
CA PHE A 384 -9.54 -6.45 -2.82
C PHE A 384 -9.66 -7.97 -3.02
N PRO A 385 -9.71 -8.44 -4.28
CA PRO A 385 -9.77 -9.86 -4.56
C PRO A 385 -8.67 -10.67 -3.88
N SER A 386 -8.94 -11.89 -3.54
CA SER A 386 -8.35 -12.79 -2.55
C SER A 386 -6.88 -13.23 -2.76
N PHE A 387 -6.00 -12.41 -3.32
CA PHE A 387 -4.57 -12.69 -3.39
C PHE A 387 -3.81 -12.00 -2.26
N SER A 388 -2.62 -12.53 -1.91
CA SER A 388 -1.78 -11.98 -0.85
C SER A 388 -0.88 -10.84 -1.34
N ALA A 389 -0.50 -9.94 -0.44
CA ALA A 389 0.71 -9.16 -0.58
C ALA A 389 1.89 -10.01 -0.09
N ASN A 390 3.06 -9.82 -0.68
CA ASN A 390 4.24 -10.63 -0.37
C ASN A 390 5.46 -9.73 -0.11
N ALA A 391 6.39 -10.17 0.72
CA ALA A 391 7.65 -9.44 0.84
C ALA A 391 8.56 -9.72 -0.37
N VAL A 392 8.77 -11.00 -0.70
CA VAL A 392 9.47 -11.42 -1.91
C VAL A 392 8.53 -12.28 -2.75
N TYR A 393 8.34 -11.92 -4.00
CA TYR A 393 7.50 -12.69 -4.92
C TYR A 393 8.24 -13.02 -6.21
N LEU A 394 8.50 -14.32 -6.42
CA LEU A 394 9.07 -14.89 -7.63
C LEU A 394 7.93 -15.55 -8.42
N ASP A 395 7.47 -14.86 -9.46
CA ASP A 395 6.20 -15.16 -10.12
C ASP A 395 6.37 -15.88 -11.45
N ASP A 396 5.35 -16.63 -11.84
CA ASP A 396 5.15 -17.24 -13.17
C ASP A 396 6.42 -17.91 -13.73
N GLY A 397 7.01 -18.82 -12.95
CA GLY A 397 8.14 -19.67 -13.37
C GLY A 397 9.53 -19.05 -13.18
N LEU A 398 9.64 -17.84 -12.61
CA LEU A 398 10.95 -17.28 -12.30
C LEU A 398 11.67 -18.15 -11.28
N SER A 399 12.93 -18.48 -11.57
CA SER A 399 13.70 -19.53 -10.88
C SER A 399 15.13 -19.09 -10.61
N GLY A 400 15.87 -19.87 -9.81
CA GLY A 400 17.32 -19.70 -9.63
C GLY A 400 17.72 -18.50 -8.79
N ALA A 401 16.88 -18.04 -7.85
CA ALA A 401 17.20 -16.96 -6.92
C ALA A 401 17.69 -17.47 -5.57
N ALA A 402 18.35 -16.62 -4.80
CA ALA A 402 18.72 -16.88 -3.40
C ALA A 402 18.11 -15.80 -2.49
N VAL A 403 17.36 -16.23 -1.47
CA VAL A 403 16.77 -15.37 -0.44
C VAL A 403 17.39 -15.75 0.90
N THR A 404 18.31 -14.94 1.42
CA THR A 404 19.13 -15.36 2.55
C THR A 404 19.45 -14.22 3.54
N GLY A 405 19.44 -14.51 4.83
CA GLY A 405 19.78 -13.53 5.86
C GLY A 405 18.82 -12.38 5.99
N ASN A 406 17.57 -12.49 5.50
CA ASN A 406 16.59 -11.42 5.60
C ASN A 406 15.77 -11.52 6.89
N ILE A 407 15.25 -10.38 7.33
CA ILE A 407 14.25 -10.28 8.40
C ILE A 407 12.90 -9.97 7.75
N PHE A 408 11.92 -10.80 8.00
CA PHE A 408 10.53 -10.64 7.56
C PHE A 408 9.63 -10.39 8.77
N GLY A 409 9.07 -9.19 8.88
CA GLY A 409 8.29 -8.75 10.02
C GLY A 409 9.13 -8.07 11.12
N PRO A 410 8.53 -7.80 12.28
CA PRO A 410 7.12 -7.91 12.61
C PRO A 410 6.28 -6.85 11.86
N GLY A 411 4.97 -7.03 11.89
CA GLY A 411 4.11 -5.96 11.39
C GLY A 411 3.46 -6.23 10.06
N ALA A 412 3.48 -7.46 9.66
CA ALA A 412 2.53 -7.94 8.68
C ALA A 412 1.25 -8.36 9.40
N SER A 413 0.57 -7.44 10.07
CA SER A 413 -0.65 -7.73 10.83
C SER A 413 -1.88 -7.97 9.95
N GLY A 414 -1.76 -7.73 8.66
CA GLY A 414 -2.82 -8.04 7.70
C GLY A 414 -3.01 -9.55 7.54
N SER A 415 -4.26 -9.98 7.45
CA SER A 415 -4.66 -11.38 7.25
C SER A 415 -4.06 -12.04 5.99
N TYR A 416 -3.22 -11.35 5.21
CA TYR A 416 -2.89 -11.71 3.84
C TYR A 416 -1.41 -11.55 3.46
N VAL A 417 -0.48 -11.43 4.40
CA VAL A 417 0.96 -11.31 4.05
C VAL A 417 1.65 -12.66 4.07
N GLU A 418 2.30 -12.99 2.96
CA GLU A 418 3.19 -14.12 2.81
C GLU A 418 4.62 -13.59 2.65
N ALA A 419 5.59 -14.14 3.37
CA ALA A 419 6.93 -13.59 3.35
C ALA A 419 7.63 -13.87 2.01
N VAL A 420 7.76 -15.13 1.63
CA VAL A 420 8.32 -15.53 0.33
C VAL A 420 7.30 -16.35 -0.44
N LYS A 421 6.95 -15.88 -1.63
CA LYS A 421 6.05 -16.60 -2.55
C LYS A 421 6.79 -16.96 -3.83
N ILE A 422 6.64 -18.22 -4.26
CA ILE A 422 7.11 -18.71 -5.55
C ILE A 422 5.92 -19.28 -6.32
N ASN A 423 5.63 -18.71 -7.47
CA ASN A 423 4.58 -19.20 -8.37
C ASN A 423 5.24 -19.95 -9.54
N CYS A 424 5.13 -21.25 -9.56
CA CYS A 424 5.65 -22.14 -10.59
C CYS A 424 7.19 -22.11 -10.82
N GLY A 425 7.95 -21.47 -9.94
CA GLY A 425 9.41 -21.42 -10.00
C GLY A 425 10.08 -22.61 -9.32
N HIS A 426 11.35 -22.82 -9.61
CA HIS A 426 12.19 -23.91 -9.05
C HIS A 426 13.61 -23.42 -8.77
N ASP A 427 14.46 -24.29 -8.22
CA ASP A 427 15.89 -23.97 -8.01
C ASP A 427 16.14 -22.69 -7.21
N THR A 428 15.28 -22.41 -6.24
CA THR A 428 15.41 -21.23 -5.38
C THR A 428 15.85 -21.65 -3.99
N VAL A 429 16.83 -20.94 -3.42
CA VAL A 429 17.41 -21.23 -2.11
C VAL A 429 16.95 -20.17 -1.10
N ILE A 430 16.24 -20.62 -0.05
CA ILE A 430 15.73 -19.77 1.03
C ILE A 430 16.35 -20.26 2.34
N THR A 431 17.32 -19.51 2.87
CA THR A 431 18.12 -19.97 4.01
C THR A 431 18.57 -18.81 4.90
N ASN A 432 18.77 -19.10 6.17
CA ASN A 432 19.27 -18.14 7.17
C ASN A 432 18.39 -16.90 7.32
N ASN A 433 17.07 -16.99 7.08
CA ASN A 433 16.15 -15.89 7.27
C ASN A 433 15.46 -15.97 8.63
N LEU A 434 15.08 -14.82 9.17
CA LEU A 434 14.28 -14.67 10.37
C LEU A 434 12.88 -14.22 9.97
N PHE A 435 11.87 -15.01 10.33
CA PHE A 435 10.45 -14.72 10.10
C PHE A 435 9.76 -14.44 11.43
N ILE A 436 9.15 -13.27 11.57
CA ILE A 436 8.48 -12.81 12.79
C ILE A 436 7.03 -12.49 12.47
N ASP A 437 6.10 -13.24 13.07
CA ASP A 437 4.65 -13.07 12.89
C ASP A 437 4.18 -13.03 11.42
N THR A 438 4.91 -13.67 10.52
CA THR A 438 4.48 -13.81 9.13
C THR A 438 3.37 -14.85 9.03
N ARG A 439 2.26 -14.52 8.39
CA ARG A 439 1.14 -15.44 8.19
C ARG A 439 1.60 -16.78 7.59
N CYS A 440 2.45 -16.71 6.58
CA CYS A 440 3.07 -17.83 5.90
C CYS A 440 4.52 -17.45 5.58
N ALA A 441 5.47 -18.20 6.12
CA ALA A 441 6.89 -17.94 5.84
C ALA A 441 7.25 -18.26 4.39
N PHE A 442 6.64 -19.33 3.84
CA PHE A 442 6.90 -19.79 2.49
C PHE A 442 5.63 -20.29 1.81
N ASN A 443 5.27 -19.66 0.70
CA ASN A 443 4.20 -20.11 -0.19
C ASN A 443 4.79 -20.51 -1.54
N VAL A 444 4.57 -21.75 -1.95
CA VAL A 444 5.01 -22.24 -3.26
C VAL A 444 3.88 -22.93 -3.99
N TYR A 445 3.58 -22.43 -5.18
CA TYR A 445 2.73 -23.12 -6.14
C TYR A 445 3.60 -23.89 -7.12
N ILE A 446 3.38 -25.19 -7.23
CA ILE A 446 4.14 -26.08 -8.12
C ILE A 446 3.17 -26.61 -9.18
N ALA A 447 3.42 -26.29 -10.44
CA ALA A 447 2.58 -26.78 -11.53
C ALA A 447 2.69 -28.30 -11.71
N GLY A 448 1.57 -28.93 -12.00
CA GLY A 448 1.51 -30.40 -12.21
C GLY A 448 2.36 -30.87 -13.39
N ASN A 449 2.49 -30.07 -14.45
CA ASN A 449 3.37 -30.31 -15.59
C ASN A 449 4.29 -29.11 -15.80
N PHE A 450 5.38 -29.09 -15.05
CA PHE A 450 6.34 -27.99 -15.03
C PHE A 450 6.96 -27.73 -16.41
N ALA A 451 7.43 -28.75 -17.11
CA ALA A 451 8.07 -28.61 -18.41
C ALA A 451 7.13 -27.98 -19.45
N VAL A 452 5.85 -28.40 -19.49
CA VAL A 452 4.83 -27.80 -20.36
C VAL A 452 4.59 -26.34 -19.98
N GLY A 453 4.52 -26.02 -18.68
CA GLY A 453 4.34 -24.64 -18.22
C GLY A 453 5.49 -23.71 -18.65
N MET A 454 6.72 -24.23 -18.64
CA MET A 454 7.92 -23.48 -19.02
C MET A 454 8.09 -23.30 -20.54
N THR A 455 7.64 -24.25 -21.35
CA THR A 455 7.91 -24.27 -22.80
C THR A 455 6.73 -23.83 -23.67
N ASN A 456 5.50 -23.86 -23.14
CA ASN A 456 4.29 -23.48 -23.86
C ASN A 456 4.00 -21.98 -23.74
N ASP A 457 3.70 -21.32 -24.83
CA ASP A 457 3.36 -19.89 -24.84
C ASP A 457 2.08 -19.55 -24.04
N SER A 458 1.17 -20.50 -23.89
CA SER A 458 0.00 -20.41 -23.03
C SER A 458 0.21 -20.89 -21.58
N GLY A 459 1.46 -21.31 -21.23
CA GLY A 459 1.85 -21.78 -19.89
C GLY A 459 2.06 -20.64 -18.90
N PHE A 460 3.23 -20.58 -18.26
CA PHE A 460 3.57 -19.51 -17.31
C PHE A 460 3.90 -18.17 -17.96
N GLY A 461 3.88 -18.05 -19.29
CA GLY A 461 4.28 -16.84 -20.00
C GLY A 461 5.80 -16.61 -20.07
N ILE A 462 6.61 -17.58 -19.62
CA ILE A 462 8.08 -17.49 -19.55
C ILE A 462 8.78 -18.05 -20.82
N ALA A 463 8.08 -18.84 -21.61
CA ALA A 463 8.64 -19.51 -22.80
C ALA A 463 9.33 -18.55 -23.80
N PRO A 464 8.82 -17.34 -24.09
CA PRO A 464 9.51 -16.43 -24.99
C PRO A 464 10.89 -15.99 -24.50
N SER A 465 11.07 -15.76 -23.20
CA SER A 465 12.36 -15.39 -22.63
C SER A 465 13.31 -16.59 -22.54
N LEU A 466 12.78 -17.78 -22.23
CA LEU A 466 13.56 -19.02 -22.22
C LEU A 466 14.17 -19.32 -23.60
N ARG A 467 13.41 -19.16 -24.69
CA ARG A 467 13.89 -19.36 -26.07
C ARG A 467 15.02 -18.43 -26.49
N GLN A 468 15.17 -17.28 -25.83
CA GLN A 468 16.28 -16.35 -26.09
C GLN A 468 17.61 -16.86 -25.54
N VAL A 469 17.61 -17.72 -24.53
CA VAL A 469 18.82 -18.13 -23.81
C VAL A 469 19.11 -19.64 -23.85
N TRP A 470 18.15 -20.51 -24.17
CA TRP A 470 18.34 -21.96 -24.13
C TRP A 470 19.33 -22.54 -25.17
N ASN A 471 19.69 -21.72 -26.19
CA ASN A 471 20.79 -22.02 -27.13
C ASN A 471 22.09 -21.31 -26.79
N ASN A 472 22.11 -20.49 -25.77
CA ASN A 472 23.28 -19.73 -25.34
C ASN A 472 24.13 -20.63 -24.40
N GLU A 473 25.33 -21.01 -24.84
CA GLU A 473 26.21 -21.89 -24.07
C GLU A 473 26.58 -21.31 -22.70
N ARG A 474 26.67 -20.00 -22.56
CA ARG A 474 26.93 -19.34 -21.26
C ARG A 474 25.80 -19.60 -20.27
N TYR A 475 24.54 -19.61 -20.73
CA TYR A 475 23.39 -19.96 -19.91
C TYR A 475 23.30 -21.45 -19.65
N THR A 476 23.34 -22.27 -20.69
CA THR A 476 23.12 -23.70 -20.55
C THR A 476 24.24 -24.45 -19.79
N SER A 477 25.47 -23.91 -19.77
CA SER A 477 26.55 -24.44 -18.91
C SER A 477 26.33 -24.10 -17.42
N ARG A 478 25.72 -22.98 -17.10
CA ARG A 478 25.40 -22.59 -15.69
C ARG A 478 24.05 -23.17 -15.23
N TRP A 479 23.10 -23.29 -16.13
CA TRP A 479 21.74 -23.77 -15.88
C TRP A 479 21.34 -24.83 -16.89
N PRO A 480 21.88 -26.08 -16.74
CA PRO A 480 21.72 -27.20 -17.70
C PRO A 480 20.26 -27.57 -17.97
N TRP A 481 19.34 -27.28 -17.02
CA TRP A 481 17.92 -27.54 -17.20
C TRP A 481 17.31 -26.82 -18.41
N MET A 482 17.86 -25.66 -18.81
CA MET A 482 17.41 -24.94 -20.01
C MET A 482 17.70 -25.73 -21.30
N ALA A 483 18.89 -26.36 -21.40
CA ALA A 483 19.21 -27.23 -22.53
C ALA A 483 18.34 -28.48 -22.51
N ALA A 484 18.14 -29.08 -21.35
CA ALA A 484 17.31 -30.26 -21.18
C ALA A 484 15.86 -30.02 -21.64
N LEU A 485 15.26 -28.89 -21.27
CA LEU A 485 13.94 -28.50 -21.77
C LEU A 485 13.92 -28.30 -23.29
N ARG A 486 14.93 -27.64 -23.88
CA ARG A 486 15.06 -27.47 -25.33
C ARG A 486 15.07 -28.82 -26.03
N ASP A 487 15.81 -29.80 -25.46
CA ASP A 487 16.00 -31.13 -26.02
C ASP A 487 14.82 -32.10 -25.73
N GLY A 488 13.74 -31.56 -25.08
CA GLY A 488 12.47 -32.26 -24.86
C GLY A 488 12.40 -33.07 -23.57
N GLU A 489 13.36 -32.91 -22.63
CA GLU A 489 13.25 -33.52 -21.31
C GLU A 489 12.11 -32.89 -20.49
N THR A 490 11.42 -33.72 -19.72
CA THR A 490 10.26 -33.29 -18.94
C THR A 490 10.48 -33.33 -17.43
N ASP A 491 11.47 -34.06 -16.96
CA ASP A 491 11.84 -34.18 -15.55
C ASP A 491 13.04 -33.27 -15.23
N VAL A 492 12.82 -31.99 -15.34
CA VAL A 492 13.84 -30.94 -15.16
C VAL A 492 13.58 -30.05 -13.91
N TYR A 493 12.56 -30.37 -13.13
CA TYR A 493 12.25 -29.62 -11.92
C TYR A 493 13.34 -29.84 -10.85
N ILE A 494 14.00 -28.76 -10.46
CA ILE A 494 14.96 -28.74 -9.36
C ILE A 494 14.21 -28.25 -8.10
N PRO A 495 14.17 -29.02 -7.01
CA PRO A 495 13.46 -28.63 -5.80
C PRO A 495 13.92 -27.28 -5.24
N ASN A 496 12.99 -26.49 -4.79
CA ASN A 496 13.29 -25.32 -3.98
C ASN A 496 13.83 -25.77 -2.61
N ILE A 497 14.78 -25.04 -2.06
CA ILE A 497 15.41 -25.33 -0.77
C ILE A 497 14.91 -24.33 0.26
N PHE A 498 14.29 -24.83 1.33
CA PHE A 498 13.90 -24.02 2.49
C PHE A 498 14.47 -24.66 3.76
N LYS A 499 15.59 -24.15 4.26
CA LYS A 499 16.29 -24.71 5.42
C LYS A 499 17.07 -23.68 6.21
N ASN A 500 17.39 -24.01 7.43
CA ASN A 500 18.21 -23.18 8.31
C ASN A 500 17.63 -21.77 8.52
N ASN A 501 16.29 -21.66 8.60
CA ASN A 501 15.57 -20.42 8.90
C ASN A 501 15.02 -20.49 10.33
N VAL A 502 14.81 -19.34 10.94
CA VAL A 502 14.13 -19.20 12.24
C VAL A 502 12.76 -18.54 12.01
N ILE A 503 11.71 -19.15 12.54
CA ILE A 503 10.33 -18.70 12.40
C ILE A 503 9.74 -18.59 13.79
N ILE A 504 9.40 -17.37 14.22
CA ILE A 504 8.89 -17.06 15.56
C ILE A 504 7.53 -16.37 15.46
N TYR A 505 6.55 -16.91 16.16
CA TYR A 505 5.24 -16.31 16.33
C TYR A 505 5.12 -15.71 17.73
N THR A 506 5.00 -14.38 17.83
CA THR A 506 4.81 -13.67 19.09
C THR A 506 3.32 -13.43 19.36
N ASP A 507 2.58 -12.94 18.38
CA ASP A 507 1.15 -12.63 18.47
C ASP A 507 0.31 -13.39 17.45
N ALA A 508 0.81 -13.54 16.23
CA ALA A 508 0.11 -14.22 15.16
C ALA A 508 0.14 -15.75 15.29
N ALA A 509 -0.77 -16.42 14.61
CA ALA A 509 -0.72 -17.86 14.38
C ALA A 509 -0.37 -18.13 12.90
N PRO A 510 0.35 -19.21 12.60
CA PRO A 510 0.60 -19.61 11.22
C PRO A 510 -0.71 -19.92 10.51
N ARG A 511 -0.81 -19.54 9.24
CA ARG A 511 -1.97 -19.80 8.39
C ARG A 511 -1.57 -20.47 7.07
N GLY A 512 -0.65 -21.39 7.12
CA GLY A 512 -0.36 -22.29 6.00
C GLY A 512 -1.53 -23.27 5.77
N SER A 513 -1.27 -24.39 5.13
CA SER A 513 -2.28 -25.44 4.99
C SER A 513 -2.59 -26.05 6.36
N GLU A 514 -3.86 -26.04 6.79
CA GLU A 514 -4.29 -26.63 8.07
C GLU A 514 -4.05 -28.16 8.13
N THR A 515 -3.86 -28.78 6.97
CA THR A 515 -3.58 -30.22 6.82
C THR A 515 -2.09 -30.55 6.69
N SER A 516 -1.21 -29.53 6.59
CA SER A 516 0.23 -29.73 6.45
C SER A 516 0.90 -30.01 7.81
N ALA A 517 1.94 -30.83 7.78
CA ALA A 517 2.87 -30.99 8.90
C ALA A 517 3.67 -29.68 9.17
N TYR A 518 3.62 -28.74 8.25
CA TYR A 518 4.32 -27.46 8.30
C TYR A 518 3.32 -26.30 8.21
N PRO A 519 2.64 -25.90 9.29
CA PRO A 519 1.55 -24.90 9.24
C PRO A 519 2.00 -23.49 8.82
N TRP A 520 3.29 -23.26 8.71
CA TRP A 520 3.94 -22.03 8.23
C TRP A 520 4.33 -22.09 6.74
N VAL A 521 4.04 -23.22 6.07
CA VAL A 521 4.22 -23.40 4.62
C VAL A 521 2.85 -23.55 3.96
N LYS A 522 2.71 -23.01 2.77
CA LYS A 522 1.54 -23.18 1.92
C LYS A 522 1.99 -23.76 0.57
N THR A 523 1.39 -24.88 0.18
CA THR A 523 1.59 -25.49 -1.14
C THR A 523 0.24 -25.80 -1.78
N ASN A 524 0.21 -25.95 -3.10
CA ASN A 524 -0.92 -26.59 -3.77
C ASN A 524 -0.78 -28.13 -3.67
N ASP A 525 -1.90 -28.83 -3.49
CA ASP A 525 -2.01 -30.29 -3.56
C ASP A 525 -1.03 -31.06 -2.65
N ASN A 526 -0.66 -30.51 -1.47
CA ASN A 526 0.24 -31.14 -0.49
C ASN A 526 1.60 -31.58 -1.11
N GLN A 527 2.23 -30.67 -1.86
CA GLN A 527 3.50 -30.95 -2.57
C GLN A 527 4.75 -30.60 -1.75
N GLU A 528 4.68 -30.63 -0.42
CA GLU A 528 5.82 -30.36 0.48
C GLU A 528 7.02 -31.28 0.19
N SER A 529 6.79 -32.49 -0.30
CA SER A 529 7.87 -33.44 -0.70
C SER A 529 8.75 -32.91 -1.85
N LYS A 530 8.31 -31.88 -2.58
CA LYS A 530 9.09 -31.20 -3.62
C LYS A 530 9.89 -30.00 -3.10
N ILE A 531 9.90 -29.80 -1.79
CA ILE A 531 10.70 -28.77 -1.12
C ILE A 531 11.73 -29.48 -0.25
N THR A 532 12.98 -29.08 -0.38
CA THR A 532 14.08 -29.68 0.38
C THR A 532 14.33 -28.90 1.67
N GLY A 533 14.50 -29.60 2.78
CA GLY A 533 15.01 -29.07 4.05
C GLY A 533 13.97 -28.46 5.00
N LEU A 534 12.68 -28.72 4.80
CA LEU A 534 11.62 -28.19 5.67
C LEU A 534 11.83 -28.55 7.16
N ASP A 535 12.35 -29.76 7.45
CA ASP A 535 12.63 -30.19 8.82
C ASP A 535 13.85 -29.50 9.45
N ASN A 536 14.66 -28.80 8.66
CA ASN A 536 15.90 -28.17 9.09
C ASN A 536 15.68 -26.67 9.36
N ASN A 537 14.59 -26.30 10.04
CA ASN A 537 14.26 -24.95 10.44
C ASN A 537 13.87 -24.93 11.91
N LEU A 538 14.13 -23.84 12.60
CA LEU A 538 13.64 -23.64 13.97
C LEU A 538 12.30 -22.90 13.94
N VAL A 539 11.24 -23.55 14.42
CA VAL A 539 9.89 -22.98 14.47
C VAL A 539 9.42 -22.87 15.92
N ILE A 540 9.12 -21.65 16.35
CA ILE A 540 8.62 -21.35 17.69
C ILE A 540 7.23 -20.77 17.57
N LEU A 541 6.22 -21.58 17.87
CA LEU A 541 4.83 -21.15 17.86
C LEU A 541 4.47 -20.34 19.12
N LYS A 542 3.45 -19.51 19.02
CA LYS A 542 2.91 -18.80 20.17
C LYS A 542 2.40 -19.82 21.21
N GLY A 543 2.98 -19.75 22.40
CA GLY A 543 2.62 -20.54 23.57
C GLY A 543 1.94 -19.69 24.64
N THR A 544 2.05 -20.14 25.90
CA THR A 544 1.60 -19.38 27.09
C THR A 544 2.61 -18.32 27.54
N GLY A 545 3.86 -18.37 27.03
CA GLY A 545 4.91 -17.39 27.29
C GLY A 545 4.94 -16.28 26.25
N ASP A 546 5.64 -15.21 26.55
CA ASP A 546 5.88 -14.10 25.63
C ASP A 546 7.13 -14.37 24.78
N ASN A 547 6.95 -14.76 23.52
CA ASN A 547 8.07 -15.05 22.61
C ASN A 547 8.89 -13.82 22.21
N ARG A 548 8.47 -12.59 22.57
CA ARG A 548 9.27 -11.38 22.38
C ARG A 548 10.57 -11.42 23.20
N GLN A 549 10.58 -12.19 24.28
CA GLN A 549 11.78 -12.43 25.12
C GLN A 549 12.87 -13.25 24.41
N LEU A 550 12.60 -13.83 23.25
CA LEU A 550 13.57 -14.56 22.44
C LEU A 550 14.48 -13.63 21.62
N PHE A 551 14.19 -12.34 21.66
CA PHE A 551 14.97 -11.29 21.01
C PHE A 551 15.72 -10.45 22.04
N VAL A 552 16.82 -9.83 21.61
CA VAL A 552 17.65 -8.99 22.48
C VAL A 552 16.88 -7.76 22.95
N ASP A 553 16.14 -7.08 22.04
CA ASP A 553 15.32 -5.93 22.41
C ASP A 553 14.20 -5.71 21.36
N TYR A 554 13.19 -6.58 21.42
CA TYR A 554 12.07 -6.57 20.48
C TYR A 554 11.32 -5.23 20.44
N ALA A 555 11.13 -4.60 21.62
CA ALA A 555 10.35 -3.37 21.75
C ALA A 555 10.99 -2.17 21.01
N ASN A 556 12.31 -2.17 20.89
CA ASN A 556 13.09 -1.14 20.19
C ASN A 556 13.54 -1.61 18.79
N GLY A 557 12.94 -2.70 18.25
CA GLY A 557 13.23 -3.15 16.91
C GLY A 557 14.56 -3.91 16.75
N ASN A 558 15.21 -4.28 17.85
CA ASN A 558 16.39 -5.14 17.79
C ASN A 558 15.96 -6.61 17.82
N TYR A 559 15.85 -7.20 16.65
CA TYR A 559 15.41 -8.60 16.43
C TYR A 559 16.57 -9.60 16.47
N ALA A 560 17.73 -9.21 16.98
CA ALA A 560 18.80 -10.15 17.26
C ALA A 560 18.32 -11.23 18.23
N LEU A 561 18.56 -12.49 17.89
CA LEU A 561 18.14 -13.63 18.72
C LEU A 561 19.06 -13.79 19.93
N ILE A 562 18.52 -14.16 21.09
CA ILE A 562 19.32 -14.50 22.26
C ILE A 562 20.07 -15.85 22.07
N ASP A 563 21.17 -16.06 22.79
CA ASP A 563 22.05 -17.23 22.65
C ASP A 563 21.32 -18.58 22.78
N SER A 564 20.30 -18.66 23.66
CA SER A 564 19.54 -19.88 23.88
C SER A 564 18.67 -20.28 22.67
N VAL A 565 18.30 -19.33 21.81
CA VAL A 565 17.62 -19.58 20.54
C VAL A 565 18.65 -20.01 19.49
N LEU A 566 19.73 -19.29 19.35
CA LEU A 566 20.82 -19.62 18.41
C LEU A 566 21.39 -21.02 18.64
N ALA A 567 21.51 -21.44 19.89
CA ALA A 567 21.97 -22.79 20.24
C ALA A 567 21.06 -23.93 19.71
N GLN A 568 19.77 -23.64 19.42
CA GLN A 568 18.83 -24.63 18.90
C GLN A 568 18.96 -24.84 17.38
N LEU A 569 19.60 -23.91 16.67
CA LEU A 569 19.86 -24.02 15.23
C LEU A 569 21.32 -23.58 14.94
N PRO A 570 22.32 -24.41 15.23
CA PRO A 570 23.73 -24.02 15.15
C PRO A 570 24.22 -23.58 13.77
N GLY A 571 23.45 -23.84 12.71
CA GLY A 571 23.76 -23.40 11.35
C GLY A 571 23.20 -22.03 11.01
N PHE A 572 22.39 -21.40 11.89
CA PHE A 572 21.86 -20.08 11.69
C PHE A 572 22.89 -19.02 12.09
N GLU A 573 23.15 -18.07 11.20
CA GLU A 573 24.02 -16.94 11.44
C GLU A 573 23.19 -15.73 11.83
N GLN A 574 23.55 -15.07 12.94
CA GLN A 574 22.85 -13.87 13.40
C GLN A 574 22.89 -12.77 12.34
N ILE A 575 21.73 -12.20 12.04
CA ILE A 575 21.60 -11.13 11.06
C ILE A 575 22.02 -9.79 11.70
N ASP A 576 22.99 -9.14 11.08
CA ASP A 576 23.48 -7.85 11.53
C ASP A 576 22.57 -6.71 11.01
N GLN A 577 21.62 -6.32 11.85
CA GLN A 577 20.67 -5.24 11.54
C GLN A 577 21.33 -3.87 11.38
N SER A 578 22.53 -3.66 11.99
CA SER A 578 23.24 -2.39 11.86
C SER A 578 23.68 -2.08 10.42
N ARG A 579 23.67 -3.09 9.56
CA ARG A 579 23.99 -2.95 8.13
C ARG A 579 22.78 -2.59 7.26
N ILE A 580 21.57 -2.70 7.78
CA ILE A 580 20.31 -2.54 7.03
C ILE A 580 19.91 -1.07 6.97
N GLY A 581 19.34 -0.66 5.83
CA GLY A 581 18.82 0.69 5.59
C GLY A 581 19.90 1.73 5.32
N VAL A 582 19.44 2.95 5.14
CA VAL A 582 20.28 4.11 4.82
C VAL A 582 21.28 4.38 5.94
N LYS A 583 22.51 4.65 5.57
CA LYS A 583 23.57 5.17 6.44
C LYS A 583 23.56 6.69 6.36
N SER A 584 24.17 7.34 7.36
CA SER A 584 24.33 8.79 7.31
C SER A 584 25.01 9.20 6.00
N PHE A 585 24.49 10.21 5.32
CA PHE A 585 25.17 10.78 4.15
C PHE A 585 26.47 11.43 4.61
N PRO A 586 27.58 11.30 3.84
CA PRO A 586 28.79 12.03 4.16
C PRO A 586 28.50 13.54 4.27
N GLY A 587 28.75 14.13 5.44
CA GLY A 587 28.50 15.53 5.71
C GLY A 587 27.08 15.93 6.12
N ASN A 588 26.18 14.97 6.36
CA ASN A 588 24.90 15.21 7.05
C ASN A 588 24.54 14.02 7.93
N GLN A 589 24.62 14.20 9.24
CA GLN A 589 24.25 13.18 10.21
C GLN A 589 22.76 13.27 10.51
N LYS A 590 22.14 12.13 10.87
CA LYS A 590 20.73 12.11 11.26
C LYS A 590 20.52 12.88 12.57
N PRO A 591 19.53 13.78 12.63
CA PRO A 591 19.15 14.43 13.86
C PRO A 591 18.54 13.46 14.86
N VAL A 592 18.52 13.85 16.13
CA VAL A 592 17.96 13.04 17.22
C VAL A 592 16.89 13.84 17.96
N ALA A 593 15.73 13.24 18.17
CA ALA A 593 14.76 13.71 19.14
C ALA A 593 14.95 12.99 20.48
N SER A 594 14.95 13.73 21.59
CA SER A 594 15.08 13.17 22.94
C SER A 594 14.05 13.79 23.89
N GLY A 595 13.73 13.07 24.97
CA GLY A 595 12.76 13.52 25.96
C GLY A 595 11.33 13.67 25.43
N VAL A 596 10.97 12.88 24.41
CA VAL A 596 9.64 12.96 23.76
C VAL A 596 8.53 12.68 24.77
N SER A 597 7.61 13.62 24.89
CA SER A 597 6.46 13.53 25.78
C SER A 597 5.23 14.23 25.18
N VAL A 598 4.05 13.89 25.69
CA VAL A 598 2.79 14.59 25.38
C VAL A 598 2.48 15.55 26.53
N SER A 599 2.25 16.81 26.24
CA SER A 599 1.79 17.84 27.20
C SER A 599 0.41 18.35 26.82
N GLY A 600 -0.30 18.89 27.80
CA GLY A 600 -1.69 19.36 27.65
C GLY A 600 -2.67 18.50 28.42
N THR A 601 -3.96 18.87 28.38
CA THR A 601 -5.03 18.13 29.03
C THR A 601 -5.62 17.11 28.05
N ALA A 602 -5.51 15.82 28.38
CA ALA A 602 -6.01 14.77 27.53
C ALA A 602 -7.53 14.57 27.70
N GLU A 603 -8.31 15.53 27.17
CA GLU A 603 -9.78 15.57 27.17
C GLU A 603 -10.27 15.98 25.77
N ILE A 604 -11.45 15.53 25.37
CA ILE A 604 -12.03 15.85 24.07
C ILE A 604 -12.10 17.38 23.86
N GLY A 605 -11.67 17.82 22.69
CA GLY A 605 -11.65 19.25 22.32
C GLY A 605 -10.46 20.03 22.89
N GLN A 606 -9.62 19.42 23.71
CA GLN A 606 -8.40 20.05 24.20
C GLN A 606 -7.22 19.73 23.27
N THR A 607 -6.23 20.62 23.23
CA THR A 607 -5.03 20.48 22.43
C THR A 607 -3.92 19.81 23.23
N LEU A 608 -3.36 18.75 22.66
CA LEU A 608 -2.12 18.11 23.13
C LEU A 608 -0.96 18.58 22.28
N ASN A 609 0.21 18.73 22.91
CA ASN A 609 1.45 19.12 22.24
C ASN A 609 2.52 18.04 22.42
N ALA A 610 3.19 17.69 21.33
CA ALA A 610 4.43 16.91 21.39
C ALA A 610 5.58 17.81 21.86
N VAL A 611 6.22 17.40 22.95
CA VAL A 611 7.38 18.11 23.52
C VAL A 611 8.61 17.21 23.38
N TYR A 612 9.69 17.74 22.85
CA TYR A 612 10.95 17.04 22.65
C TYR A 612 12.11 18.01 22.59
N THR A 613 13.32 17.48 22.66
CA THR A 613 14.55 18.24 22.41
C THR A 613 15.16 17.73 21.12
N PHE A 614 15.29 18.60 20.13
CA PHE A 614 16.01 18.34 18.90
C PHE A 614 17.52 18.53 19.10
N SER A 615 18.32 17.67 18.52
CA SER A 615 19.77 17.82 18.46
C SER A 615 20.31 17.21 17.16
N ASP A 616 21.29 17.85 16.60
CA ASP A 616 21.98 17.41 15.39
C ASP A 616 23.49 17.44 15.62
N ALA A 617 24.19 16.39 15.18
CA ALA A 617 25.62 16.25 15.43
C ALA A 617 26.49 17.15 14.54
N ASP A 618 25.94 17.56 13.40
CA ASP A 618 26.60 18.50 12.47
C ASP A 618 26.28 19.95 12.82
N GLY A 619 25.36 20.17 13.76
CA GLY A 619 24.90 21.50 14.16
C GLY A 619 23.83 22.06 13.21
N ASP A 620 23.23 21.24 12.37
CA ASP A 620 22.13 21.65 11.49
C ASP A 620 20.90 22.00 12.35
N SER A 621 20.18 23.02 11.94
CA SER A 621 18.93 23.41 12.60
C SER A 621 17.82 22.41 12.30
N GLU A 622 16.80 22.41 13.15
CA GLU A 622 15.60 21.61 12.90
C GLU A 622 14.90 22.04 11.60
N GLY A 623 14.51 21.06 10.82
CA GLY A 623 13.73 21.18 9.61
C GLY A 623 12.27 20.76 9.82
N ALA A 624 11.68 20.05 8.86
CA ALA A 624 10.28 19.63 8.90
C ALA A 624 10.06 18.37 9.76
N THR A 625 10.37 18.46 11.06
CA THR A 625 10.12 17.38 12.03
C THR A 625 8.63 17.04 12.08
N VAL A 626 8.29 15.75 12.05
CA VAL A 626 6.92 15.25 12.04
C VAL A 626 6.53 14.68 13.40
N ALA A 627 5.42 15.14 13.96
CA ALA A 627 4.80 14.57 15.15
C ALA A 627 3.45 13.93 14.77
N ASN A 628 3.31 12.64 15.01
CA ASN A 628 2.07 11.90 14.78
C ASN A 628 1.51 11.35 16.08
N TYR A 629 0.18 11.42 16.24
CA TYR A 629 -0.51 10.90 17.40
C TYR A 629 -1.21 9.58 17.10
N TYR A 630 -1.18 8.68 18.08
CA TYR A 630 -1.73 7.33 17.97
C TYR A 630 -2.49 6.96 19.22
N ILE A 631 -3.57 6.20 19.06
CA ILE A 631 -4.40 5.70 20.16
C ILE A 631 -4.38 4.18 20.24
N SER A 632 -4.53 3.64 21.46
CA SER A 632 -4.73 2.20 21.73
C SER A 632 -5.71 2.00 22.88
N GLU A 633 -6.39 0.87 22.89
CA GLU A 633 -7.25 0.42 24.02
C GLU A 633 -6.43 0.08 25.26
N SER A 634 -5.15 -0.28 25.11
CA SER A 634 -4.26 -0.68 26.18
C SER A 634 -3.03 0.20 26.29
N ARG A 635 -2.68 0.59 27.53
CA ARG A 635 -1.47 1.35 27.85
C ARG A 635 -0.20 0.60 27.44
N ASP A 636 -0.18 -0.69 27.73
CA ASP A 636 1.03 -1.52 27.63
C ASP A 636 1.06 -2.27 26.28
N ASP A 637 0.31 -1.76 25.32
CA ASP A 637 0.33 -2.29 23.97
C ASP A 637 1.66 -1.96 23.32
N LEU A 638 2.60 -2.91 23.40
CA LEU A 638 3.94 -2.79 22.83
C LEU A 638 3.94 -2.93 21.29
N PHE A 639 2.80 -3.39 20.74
CA PHE A 639 2.67 -3.60 19.31
C PHE A 639 2.26 -2.29 18.65
N TYR A 640 3.16 -1.67 17.88
CA TYR A 640 2.88 -0.38 17.24
C TYR A 640 1.67 -0.44 16.28
N LEU A 641 1.31 -1.63 15.78
CA LEU A 641 0.15 -1.85 14.91
C LEU A 641 -1.20 -1.79 15.63
N ASN A 642 -1.22 -1.99 16.95
CA ASN A 642 -2.42 -1.79 17.74
C ASN A 642 -2.61 -0.31 18.12
N TRP A 643 -1.62 0.52 17.79
CA TRP A 643 -1.69 1.96 17.94
C TRP A 643 -2.19 2.57 16.63
N LYS A 644 -3.48 2.90 16.60
CA LYS A 644 -4.12 3.52 15.44
C LYS A 644 -3.73 4.98 15.36
N LYS A 645 -3.22 5.41 14.22
CA LYS A 645 -2.92 6.81 13.95
C LYS A 645 -4.21 7.64 13.93
N VAL A 646 -4.20 8.79 14.59
CA VAL A 646 -5.35 9.72 14.71
C VAL A 646 -5.02 11.15 14.35
N SER A 647 -3.77 11.45 14.02
CA SER A 647 -3.34 12.73 13.46
C SER A 647 -2.89 12.56 12.04
N ASP A 648 -3.03 13.60 11.24
CA ASP A 648 -2.41 13.68 9.92
C ASP A 648 -0.88 13.82 10.06
N ASN A 649 -0.14 13.62 8.96
CA ASN A 649 1.30 13.85 8.91
C ASN A 649 1.55 15.35 8.96
N MET A 650 1.51 15.94 10.15
CA MET A 650 1.67 17.37 10.32
C MET A 650 3.06 17.71 10.83
N SER A 651 3.67 18.73 10.27
CA SER A 651 4.77 19.46 10.89
C SER A 651 4.35 20.16 12.19
N SER A 652 3.06 20.21 12.51
CA SER A 652 2.54 20.68 13.78
C SER A 652 2.79 19.68 14.90
N THR A 653 3.29 20.18 16.01
CA THR A 653 3.39 19.42 17.27
C THR A 653 2.05 19.29 17.99
N GLU A 654 1.01 20.01 17.53
CA GLU A 654 -0.29 20.13 18.16
C GLU A 654 -1.28 19.11 17.61
N PHE A 655 -2.10 18.55 18.49
CA PHE A 655 -3.20 17.65 18.15
C PHE A 655 -4.42 17.94 19.00
N THR A 656 -5.55 18.28 18.39
CA THR A 656 -6.83 18.42 19.08
C THR A 656 -7.42 17.03 19.33
N VAL A 657 -7.70 16.71 20.58
CA VAL A 657 -8.25 15.42 20.99
C VAL A 657 -9.67 15.25 20.44
N THR A 658 -9.86 14.31 19.55
CA THR A 658 -11.13 14.03 18.90
C THR A 658 -11.95 12.96 19.66
N PRO A 659 -13.27 12.84 19.44
CA PRO A 659 -14.12 11.86 20.14
C PRO A 659 -13.66 10.41 20.05
N ILE A 660 -13.01 10.01 18.97
CA ILE A 660 -12.45 8.65 18.84
C ILE A 660 -11.38 8.31 19.88
N CYS A 661 -10.77 9.33 20.49
CA CYS A 661 -9.72 9.17 21.50
C CYS A 661 -10.27 8.93 22.92
N GLU A 662 -11.57 9.13 23.15
CA GLU A 662 -12.17 9.07 24.49
C GLU A 662 -11.90 7.74 25.18
N GLY A 663 -11.40 7.79 26.40
CA GLY A 663 -11.09 6.61 27.22
C GLY A 663 -9.87 5.81 26.78
N LYS A 664 -9.29 6.12 25.62
CA LYS A 664 -8.14 5.38 25.06
C LYS A 664 -6.82 5.97 25.53
N TRP A 665 -5.77 5.21 25.36
CA TRP A 665 -4.40 5.69 25.58
C TRP A 665 -3.91 6.38 24.30
N ILE A 666 -3.30 7.56 24.45
CA ILE A 666 -2.73 8.35 23.36
C ILE A 666 -1.24 8.57 23.59
N ARG A 667 -0.44 8.49 22.54
CA ARG A 667 0.98 8.82 22.54
C ARG A 667 1.37 9.49 21.23
N CYS A 668 2.45 10.24 21.24
CA CYS A 668 3.00 10.79 19.99
C CYS A 668 4.27 10.04 19.56
N LYS A 669 4.49 10.00 18.25
CA LYS A 669 5.72 9.57 17.60
C LYS A 669 6.33 10.77 16.92
N VAL A 670 7.51 11.19 17.36
CA VAL A 670 8.27 12.29 16.78
C VAL A 670 9.35 11.72 15.88
N THR A 671 9.39 12.14 14.63
CA THR A 671 10.43 11.82 13.66
C THR A 671 11.19 13.10 13.38
N PRO A 672 12.40 13.29 13.93
CA PRO A 672 13.14 14.52 13.75
C PRO A 672 13.70 14.62 12.31
N VAL A 673 13.66 15.81 11.75
CA VAL A 673 14.23 16.13 10.44
C VAL A 673 15.07 17.38 10.59
N ASP A 674 16.29 17.40 10.04
CA ASP A 674 17.14 18.59 10.04
C ASP A 674 16.82 19.53 8.85
N SER A 675 17.43 20.71 8.86
CA SER A 675 17.24 21.73 7.81
C SER A 675 17.78 21.32 6.45
N ARG A 676 18.55 20.24 6.36
CA ARG A 676 19.10 19.65 5.13
C ARG A 676 18.32 18.40 4.68
N GLY A 677 17.23 18.06 5.43
CA GLY A 677 16.31 16.98 5.09
C GLY A 677 16.72 15.60 5.60
N ALA A 678 17.81 15.44 6.37
CA ALA A 678 18.09 14.13 6.96
C ALA A 678 17.09 13.83 8.07
N GLN A 679 16.56 12.61 8.03
CA GLN A 679 15.56 12.14 8.97
C GLN A 679 16.18 11.24 10.04
N GLY A 680 15.95 11.57 11.30
CA GLY A 680 16.38 10.76 12.44
C GLY A 680 15.43 9.61 12.75
N GLU A 681 15.85 8.77 13.70
CA GLU A 681 15.02 7.65 14.16
C GLU A 681 13.77 8.17 14.90
N PRO A 682 12.58 7.60 14.61
CA PRO A 682 11.37 7.99 15.30
C PRO A 682 11.42 7.64 16.80
N VAL A 683 10.98 8.57 17.63
CA VAL A 683 10.94 8.38 19.10
C VAL A 683 9.50 8.52 19.60
N TRP A 684 9.07 7.57 20.42
CA TRP A 684 7.74 7.54 21.00
C TRP A 684 7.70 8.18 22.39
N SER A 685 6.61 8.90 22.67
CA SER A 685 6.32 9.34 24.04
C SER A 685 5.80 8.19 24.90
N ALA A 686 5.84 8.38 26.23
CA ALA A 686 5.00 7.60 27.11
C ALA A 686 3.51 7.85 26.79
N PRO A 687 2.63 6.83 26.91
CA PRO A 687 1.21 7.00 26.68
C PRO A 687 0.52 7.75 27.81
N VAL A 688 -0.46 8.57 27.45
CA VAL A 688 -1.35 9.32 28.35
C VAL A 688 -2.78 8.84 28.12
N GLN A 689 -3.57 8.66 29.16
CA GLN A 689 -4.97 8.25 29.00
C GLN A 689 -5.86 9.48 28.75
N VAL A 690 -6.68 9.41 27.72
CA VAL A 690 -7.73 10.41 27.46
C VAL A 690 -8.89 10.14 28.41
N ALA A 691 -9.37 11.19 29.07
CA ALA A 691 -10.46 11.09 30.03
C ALA A 691 -11.76 10.65 29.35
N PHE A 692 -12.57 9.88 30.05
CA PHE A 692 -13.96 9.66 29.69
C PHE A 692 -14.81 10.89 30.02
N ASN A 693 -15.89 11.09 29.27
CA ASN A 693 -16.90 12.06 29.62
C ASN A 693 -17.42 11.82 31.05
N PRO A 694 -17.30 12.76 31.99
CA PRO A 694 -17.69 12.56 33.38
C PRO A 694 -19.21 12.33 33.56
N ASN A 695 -20.02 12.72 32.58
CA ASN A 695 -21.47 12.51 32.59
C ASN A 695 -21.87 11.12 32.07
N GLY A 696 -20.92 10.36 31.54
CA GLY A 696 -21.15 9.06 30.89
C GLY A 696 -22.01 9.19 29.62
N VAL A 697 -22.38 8.04 29.06
CA VAL A 697 -23.21 7.94 27.86
C VAL A 697 -24.63 7.53 28.23
N ASP A 698 -25.64 8.26 27.72
CA ASP A 698 -27.04 7.90 27.89
C ASP A 698 -27.42 6.69 27.01
N LYS A 699 -27.64 5.56 27.63
CA LYS A 699 -27.92 4.29 26.95
C LYS A 699 -29.44 3.97 26.87
N THR A 700 -30.28 4.90 27.28
CA THR A 700 -31.72 4.66 27.51
C THR A 700 -32.46 4.29 26.24
N GLU A 701 -32.32 5.09 25.20
CA GLU A 701 -33.02 4.89 23.92
C GLU A 701 -32.45 3.66 23.15
N PHE A 702 -31.17 3.46 23.23
CA PHE A 702 -30.56 2.26 22.60
C PHE A 702 -31.02 0.97 23.28
N ARG A 703 -31.14 0.94 24.59
CA ARG A 703 -31.69 -0.20 25.33
C ARG A 703 -33.12 -0.53 24.90
N LYS A 704 -33.97 0.49 24.74
CA LYS A 704 -35.31 0.31 24.23
C LYS A 704 -35.35 -0.31 22.83
N LEU A 705 -34.50 0.17 21.96
CA LEU A 705 -34.38 -0.32 20.56
C LEU A 705 -33.94 -1.81 20.54
N VAL A 706 -32.99 -2.18 21.37
CA VAL A 706 -32.53 -3.58 21.52
C VAL A 706 -33.62 -4.48 22.07
N ASP A 707 -34.37 -4.03 23.10
CA ASP A 707 -35.47 -4.78 23.69
C ASP A 707 -36.65 -4.94 22.70
N GLU A 708 -36.92 -3.90 21.85
CA GLU A 708 -37.89 -3.99 20.78
C GLU A 708 -37.48 -5.04 19.73
N ALA A 709 -36.19 -5.03 19.31
CA ALA A 709 -35.69 -6.02 18.39
C ALA A 709 -35.77 -7.44 18.91
N LYS A 710 -35.45 -7.68 20.19
CA LYS A 710 -35.63 -9.00 20.87
C LYS A 710 -37.05 -9.46 20.77
N ALA A 711 -37.98 -8.60 21.17
CA ALA A 711 -39.41 -8.95 21.16
C ALA A 711 -39.88 -9.30 19.73
N LYS A 712 -39.34 -8.62 18.73
CA LYS A 712 -39.67 -8.90 17.31
C LYS A 712 -39.07 -10.21 16.83
N VAL A 713 -37.84 -10.53 17.26
CA VAL A 713 -37.19 -11.83 16.97
C VAL A 713 -37.91 -12.98 17.64
N ASP A 714 -38.29 -12.82 18.91
CA ASP A 714 -39.05 -13.83 19.66
C ASP A 714 -40.42 -14.12 19.05
N ALA A 715 -41.04 -13.14 18.40
CA ALA A 715 -42.32 -13.28 17.71
C ALA A 715 -42.15 -13.74 16.24
N ALA A 716 -40.95 -13.76 15.71
CA ALA A 716 -40.69 -14.10 14.32
C ALA A 716 -40.90 -15.59 14.05
N LYS A 717 -41.54 -15.90 12.93
CA LYS A 717 -41.65 -17.26 12.43
C LYS A 717 -40.58 -17.53 11.41
N VAL A 718 -39.92 -18.66 11.53
CA VAL A 718 -38.90 -19.11 10.59
C VAL A 718 -39.55 -19.96 9.51
N GLY A 719 -39.35 -19.61 8.26
CA GLY A 719 -39.87 -20.33 7.10
C GLY A 719 -39.70 -19.52 5.81
N ASP A 720 -40.28 -20.05 4.75
CA ASP A 720 -40.26 -19.44 3.40
C ASP A 720 -41.62 -18.81 3.03
N ASP A 721 -42.58 -18.85 3.92
CA ASP A 721 -43.91 -18.30 3.68
C ASP A 721 -43.94 -16.77 3.85
N PRO A 722 -44.86 -16.06 3.20
CA PRO A 722 -45.06 -14.64 3.37
C PRO A 722 -45.24 -14.22 4.81
N GLY A 723 -44.46 -13.24 5.25
CA GLY A 723 -44.44 -12.76 6.64
C GLY A 723 -43.51 -13.54 7.57
N GLU A 724 -42.80 -14.53 7.09
CA GLU A 724 -41.77 -15.27 7.83
C GLU A 724 -40.35 -14.78 7.47
N TRP A 725 -39.37 -15.20 8.26
CA TRP A 725 -37.95 -14.89 8.02
C TRP A 725 -37.17 -16.17 7.78
N THR A 726 -36.11 -16.08 6.97
CA THR A 726 -35.16 -17.20 6.83
C THR A 726 -34.38 -17.40 8.15
N GLN A 727 -33.99 -18.64 8.44
CA GLN A 727 -33.13 -18.93 9.60
C GLN A 727 -31.86 -18.05 9.62
N LYS A 728 -31.28 -17.80 8.46
CA LYS A 728 -30.11 -16.94 8.32
C LYS A 728 -30.33 -15.49 8.81
N GLU A 729 -31.49 -14.90 8.53
CA GLU A 729 -31.82 -13.56 9.02
C GLU A 729 -32.07 -13.54 10.52
N ILE A 730 -32.67 -14.58 11.07
CA ILE A 730 -32.80 -14.75 12.52
C ILE A 730 -31.43 -14.87 13.20
N ASP A 731 -30.53 -15.68 12.65
CA ASP A 731 -29.17 -15.86 13.20
C ASP A 731 -28.37 -14.55 13.19
N LEU A 732 -28.46 -13.78 12.09
CA LEU A 732 -27.77 -12.51 11.94
C LEU A 732 -28.27 -11.45 12.91
N ILE A 733 -29.59 -11.31 13.08
CA ILE A 733 -30.12 -10.32 14.05
C ILE A 733 -29.85 -10.75 15.47
N THR A 734 -29.90 -12.07 15.78
CA THR A 734 -29.56 -12.58 17.10
C THR A 734 -28.11 -12.28 17.48
N ALA A 735 -27.18 -12.44 16.53
CA ALA A 735 -25.78 -12.05 16.73
C ALA A 735 -25.66 -10.54 16.98
N ALA A 736 -26.33 -9.71 16.16
CA ALA A 736 -26.31 -8.26 16.34
C ALA A 736 -26.92 -7.80 17.68
N ILE A 737 -27.94 -8.48 18.18
CA ILE A 737 -28.49 -8.23 19.52
C ILE A 737 -27.46 -8.54 20.61
N ALA A 738 -26.72 -9.64 20.49
CA ALA A 738 -25.67 -9.99 21.46
C ALA A 738 -24.54 -8.94 21.46
N ASP A 739 -24.13 -8.46 20.30
CA ASP A 739 -23.14 -7.37 20.17
C ASP A 739 -23.66 -6.07 20.80
N ALA A 740 -24.93 -5.71 20.55
CA ALA A 740 -25.56 -4.54 21.13
C ALA A 740 -25.66 -4.63 22.67
N GLU A 741 -25.95 -5.82 23.22
CA GLU A 741 -25.93 -6.06 24.67
C GLU A 741 -24.52 -5.88 25.26
N ALA A 742 -23.48 -6.33 24.54
CA ALA A 742 -22.10 -6.12 24.95
C ALA A 742 -21.74 -4.62 24.99
N VAL A 743 -22.20 -3.83 24.02
CA VAL A 743 -22.07 -2.36 24.00
C VAL A 743 -22.80 -1.73 25.19
N LEU A 744 -24.03 -2.14 25.47
CA LEU A 744 -24.83 -1.65 26.61
C LEU A 744 -24.20 -2.00 27.96
N ALA A 745 -23.52 -3.15 28.07
CA ALA A 745 -22.88 -3.64 29.30
C ALA A 745 -21.54 -2.94 29.59
N LYS A 746 -20.88 -2.39 28.55
CA LYS A 746 -19.57 -1.74 28.71
C LYS A 746 -19.72 -0.43 29.50
N ASP A 747 -18.99 -0.32 30.62
CA ASP A 747 -18.97 0.87 31.47
C ASP A 747 -17.60 1.02 32.14
N PRO A 748 -16.85 2.13 31.89
CA PRO A 748 -17.23 3.23 30.99
C PRO A 748 -17.13 2.83 29.51
N ILE A 749 -17.86 3.55 28.67
CA ILE A 749 -17.78 3.48 27.21
C ILE A 749 -17.66 4.91 26.64
N SER A 750 -16.87 5.11 25.60
CA SER A 750 -16.79 6.38 24.92
C SER A 750 -18.08 6.68 24.14
N GLN A 751 -18.43 7.94 23.96
CA GLN A 751 -19.57 8.33 23.11
C GLN A 751 -19.38 7.81 21.69
N TYR A 752 -18.17 7.91 21.14
CA TYR A 752 -17.83 7.44 19.80
C TYR A 752 -18.05 5.93 19.64
N ASP A 753 -17.51 5.10 20.56
CA ASP A 753 -17.68 3.64 20.48
C ASP A 753 -19.14 3.22 20.70
N PHE A 754 -19.88 3.97 21.51
CA PHE A 754 -21.31 3.77 21.71
C PHE A 754 -22.09 4.07 20.43
N ASP A 755 -21.84 5.21 19.78
CA ASP A 755 -22.51 5.62 18.54
C ASP A 755 -22.25 4.64 17.40
N LEU A 756 -21.01 4.14 17.29
CA LEU A 756 -20.68 3.05 16.35
C LEU A 756 -21.50 1.79 16.61
N GLY A 757 -21.63 1.38 17.87
CA GLY A 757 -22.44 0.22 18.26
C GLY A 757 -23.92 0.42 17.94
N VAL A 758 -24.45 1.62 18.19
CA VAL A 758 -25.83 1.99 17.84
C VAL A 758 -26.05 1.93 16.33
N ALA A 759 -25.15 2.53 15.54
CA ALA A 759 -25.24 2.53 14.08
C ALA A 759 -25.16 1.13 13.47
N ALA A 760 -24.24 0.29 13.95
CA ALA A 760 -24.11 -1.10 13.52
C ALA A 760 -25.38 -1.90 13.80
N PHE A 761 -25.93 -1.75 15.00
CA PHE A 761 -27.18 -2.42 15.38
C PHE A 761 -28.39 -1.93 14.58
N GLN A 762 -28.53 -0.62 14.40
CA GLN A 762 -29.61 -0.02 13.58
C GLN A 762 -29.60 -0.56 12.15
N LYS A 763 -28.43 -0.66 11.56
CA LYS A 763 -28.25 -1.26 10.21
C LYS A 763 -28.72 -2.72 10.18
N ALA A 764 -28.32 -3.52 11.16
CA ALA A 764 -28.71 -4.93 11.26
C ALA A 764 -30.22 -5.09 11.50
N TYR A 765 -30.80 -4.26 12.38
CA TYR A 765 -32.23 -4.30 12.69
C TYR A 765 -33.08 -3.82 11.53
N THR A 766 -32.66 -2.77 10.82
CA THR A 766 -33.32 -2.31 9.59
C THR A 766 -33.31 -3.41 8.52
N ARG A 767 -32.14 -4.06 8.32
CA ARG A 767 -32.03 -5.19 7.40
C ARG A 767 -33.01 -6.32 7.78
N PHE A 768 -33.05 -6.70 9.04
CA PHE A 768 -33.98 -7.73 9.53
C PHE A 768 -35.44 -7.36 9.29
N CYS A 769 -35.82 -6.09 9.52
CA CYS A 769 -37.17 -5.63 9.26
C CYS A 769 -37.54 -5.65 7.78
N ASN A 770 -36.57 -5.39 6.89
CA ASN A 770 -36.80 -5.33 5.45
C ASN A 770 -36.73 -6.69 4.76
N ASN A 771 -36.14 -7.71 5.39
CA ASN A 771 -35.92 -9.03 4.83
C ASN A 771 -36.97 -10.06 5.26
N GLN A 772 -38.14 -9.63 5.73
CA GLN A 772 -39.30 -10.48 5.89
C GLN A 772 -39.75 -10.95 4.49
N ASN A 773 -40.10 -12.23 4.35
CA ASN A 773 -40.54 -12.79 3.07
C ASN A 773 -41.72 -12.00 2.51
N ALA A 774 -41.64 -11.65 1.25
CA ALA A 774 -42.70 -10.89 0.57
C ALA A 774 -43.95 -11.77 0.37
N GLY A 775 -45.10 -11.12 0.38
CA GLY A 775 -46.37 -11.77 0.13
C GLY A 775 -46.48 -12.44 -1.21
N THR A 776 -47.56 -13.17 -1.44
CA THR A 776 -47.84 -13.86 -2.71
C THR A 776 -48.07 -12.89 -3.85
N ALA A 777 -48.02 -13.35 -5.09
CA ALA A 777 -48.20 -12.54 -6.31
C ALA A 777 -49.49 -11.68 -6.34
N THR A 778 -50.45 -11.91 -5.47
CA THR A 778 -51.66 -11.07 -5.29
C THR A 778 -51.31 -9.70 -4.67
N ASP A 779 -50.30 -9.63 -3.81
CA ASP A 779 -49.87 -8.37 -3.19
C ASP A 779 -49.07 -7.48 -4.16
N VAL A 780 -48.40 -8.10 -5.12
CA VAL A 780 -47.67 -7.39 -6.21
C VAL A 780 -48.64 -6.72 -7.20
N ILE A 781 -49.84 -7.31 -7.39
CA ILE A 781 -50.85 -6.72 -8.29
C ILE A 781 -51.48 -5.44 -7.67
N GLU A 782 -51.60 -5.38 -6.36
CA GLU A 782 -52.07 -4.15 -5.66
C GLU A 782 -51.01 -3.03 -5.70
N ILE A 783 -49.74 -3.38 -5.70
CA ILE A 783 -48.65 -2.39 -5.83
C ILE A 783 -48.59 -1.84 -7.27
N ASP A 784 -48.77 -2.69 -8.27
CA ASP A 784 -48.80 -2.26 -9.67
C ASP A 784 -50.04 -1.37 -9.96
N ALA A 785 -51.17 -1.64 -9.32
CA ALA A 785 -52.36 -0.79 -9.40
C ALA A 785 -52.18 0.58 -8.75
N LEU A 786 -51.38 0.66 -7.67
CA LEU A 786 -51.02 1.93 -7.03
C LEU A 786 -50.00 2.74 -7.85
N ILE A 787 -49.15 2.04 -8.65
CA ILE A 787 -48.17 2.69 -9.54
C ILE A 787 -48.87 3.23 -10.79
N GLU A 788 -49.88 2.55 -11.35
CA GLU A 788 -50.66 3.07 -12.46
C GLU A 788 -51.50 4.29 -12.08
N ASP A 789 -51.94 4.41 -10.82
CA ASP A 789 -52.69 5.59 -10.34
C ASP A 789 -51.81 6.83 -10.14
N THR A 790 -50.48 6.61 -9.98
CA THR A 790 -49.51 7.71 -9.87
C THR A 790 -49.01 8.24 -11.21
N GLU A 791 -49.13 7.49 -12.32
CA GLU A 791 -48.78 7.95 -13.66
C GLU A 791 -49.81 8.96 -14.26
N ASN A 792 -50.98 9.09 -13.66
CA ASN A 792 -52.00 10.09 -14.06
C ASN A 792 -51.86 11.45 -13.35
N TRP A 793 -50.82 11.67 -12.56
CA TRP A 793 -50.53 12.96 -11.95
C TRP A 793 -49.67 13.84 -12.88
N THR A 794 -50.28 14.63 -13.69
CA THR A 794 -49.67 15.77 -14.39
C THR A 794 -49.66 16.98 -13.47
N PRO A 795 -48.59 17.79 -13.43
CA PRO A 795 -48.47 18.93 -12.56
C PRO A 795 -49.39 20.11 -12.95
#